data_c5d88e6e39c729299dc702f764fe65a0
#
_entry.id   c5d88e6e39c729299dc702f764fe65a0
#
_cell.length_a   1.000
_cell.length_b   1.000
_cell.length_c   1.000
_cell.angle_alpha   90.00
_cell.angle_beta   90.00
_cell.angle_gamma   90.00
#
_symmetry.space_group_name_H-M   'P 1'
#
loop_
_entity.id
_entity.type
_entity.pdbx_description
1 polymer ?
#
loop_
_entity_poly.entity_id
_entity_poly.type
_entity_poly.pdbx_seq_one_letter_code
_entity_poly.pdbx_strand_id
1 'polypeptide(L)'
;MKITTVGVCIICGIFPLLILPQLPGTLTLACLTAFACVLAFISVKAVRYISLTLLFFLWGVLAAKQILWAGETLTSTTQDVIVEITATDGMTTHYGQITRLQGRQLFPSPGITLYGEYLPQAVCAGQQWAMKLKVRAVHGQLNDGGFDSQRSAVAQHQPLTGHILQASVIEPGCRLRAQYLASLQMALQPYPWNAVILGLGMGERLSVPKEIKNIMRNTGTAHLMAISGLHIAFAALLAAGLIRGGQIFLPSRWIYWQMPLIGGICCAAFYAWLTGMQPPALRTVVALATWGMLKLSGRQWGSWDVWICCLAAILLMDPVAIFSQSLWLSAAAVAALIFWYQWFPCPVWSLPPTLRTAVSLIHLQLGITLLLLPIQIVMFHGISLTSFLANLFAIPLVTFISVPLILAAMIVHLSGPIIVEQWLWLIADRSLALLFWALKNLPEGWINIAERWQWLSFSPWLLLIIWRFNAWRTLPAVCLAGGIMMCWPLWQKPRPDEWQVYMLDVGQGLATVIARNGKEILYDTGLAWSEGDSGQQLIIPWLRWHSIEPEGIILSHEHLDHRGGLDSILHTWPTLWVRSPLNWEHHQPCARGEAWQWQGLRFSAHWPLPGSDDKGNNHSCVVKIDDGTYSILLTGDIEAPAEQKMLSRYWTQLQATLLQVPHHGSNTSSSLPFIQRVNGKVALASASCYNAWRLPSNKVKHRYQQQGYQWLDTPHQGQITVNFSARGWRVSSLREQILPRWYHQWFGVSVDNG
;
A
#
# COMPACT_ATOMS: atom_id res chain seq x y z
N MET A 1 -11.42 -35.00 -13.26
CA MET A 1 -11.19 -34.14 -12.06
C MET A 1 -12.36 -33.18 -11.91
N LYS A 2 -12.79 -32.88 -10.68
CA LYS A 2 -13.79 -31.82 -10.47
C LYS A 2 -13.15 -30.47 -10.71
N ILE A 3 -13.83 -29.59 -11.42
CA ILE A 3 -13.31 -28.25 -11.79
C ILE A 3 -12.99 -27.41 -10.54
N THR A 4 -13.81 -27.53 -9.50
CA THR A 4 -13.60 -26.89 -8.20
C THR A 4 -12.27 -27.30 -7.56
N THR A 5 -11.94 -28.62 -7.63
CA THR A 5 -10.66 -29.11 -7.08
C THR A 5 -9.47 -28.54 -7.86
N VAL A 6 -9.59 -28.38 -9.18
CA VAL A 6 -8.59 -27.69 -9.99
C VAL A 6 -8.46 -26.24 -9.55
N GLY A 7 -9.58 -25.56 -9.31
CA GLY A 7 -9.59 -24.21 -8.78
C GLY A 7 -8.85 -24.07 -7.44
N VAL A 8 -9.09 -25.01 -6.51
CA VAL A 8 -8.35 -25.05 -5.24
C VAL A 8 -6.85 -25.26 -5.47
N CYS A 9 -6.45 -26.15 -6.39
CA CYS A 9 -5.03 -26.35 -6.73
C CYS A 9 -4.37 -25.10 -7.29
N ILE A 10 -5.08 -24.30 -8.11
CA ILE A 10 -4.58 -23.02 -8.61
C ILE A 10 -4.33 -22.04 -7.45
N ILE A 11 -5.33 -21.86 -6.59
CA ILE A 11 -5.23 -20.92 -5.47
C ILE A 11 -4.09 -21.33 -4.52
N CYS A 12 -4.05 -22.61 -4.11
CA CYS A 12 -3.01 -23.13 -3.23
C CYS A 12 -1.62 -23.12 -3.85
N GLY A 13 -1.51 -23.29 -5.16
CA GLY A 13 -0.22 -23.22 -5.88
C GLY A 13 0.35 -21.80 -5.92
N ILE A 14 -0.50 -20.79 -6.12
CA ILE A 14 -0.06 -19.40 -6.23
C ILE A 14 0.14 -18.75 -4.86
N PHE A 15 -0.62 -19.17 -3.84
CA PHE A 15 -0.59 -18.59 -2.50
C PHE A 15 0.81 -18.44 -1.87
N PRO A 16 1.76 -19.41 -2.01
CA PRO A 16 3.08 -19.31 -1.41
C PRO A 16 3.89 -18.08 -1.85
N LEU A 17 3.60 -17.50 -3.02
CA LEU A 17 4.27 -16.26 -3.48
C LEU A 17 4.16 -15.11 -2.48
N LEU A 18 3.10 -15.05 -1.68
CA LEU A 18 2.90 -14.00 -0.68
C LEU A 18 3.92 -14.06 0.47
N ILE A 19 4.42 -15.24 0.78
CA ILE A 19 5.21 -15.49 1.98
C ILE A 19 6.67 -15.88 1.72
N LEU A 20 7.00 -16.23 0.48
CA LEU A 20 8.35 -16.65 0.12
C LEU A 20 9.37 -15.52 0.38
N PRO A 21 10.46 -15.81 1.11
CA PRO A 21 11.54 -14.85 1.31
C PRO A 21 12.37 -14.64 0.04
N GLN A 22 12.53 -15.69 -0.78
CA GLN A 22 13.28 -15.67 -2.05
C GLN A 22 12.58 -16.55 -3.08
N LEU A 23 12.69 -16.19 -4.36
CA LEU A 23 12.21 -17.05 -5.44
C LEU A 23 13.18 -18.19 -5.72
N PRO A 24 12.67 -19.40 -6.04
CA PRO A 24 13.53 -20.54 -6.38
C PRO A 24 14.47 -20.25 -7.55
N GLY A 25 15.72 -20.70 -7.45
CA GLY A 25 16.70 -20.60 -8.51
C GLY A 25 16.33 -21.47 -9.73
N THR A 26 17.04 -21.28 -10.86
CA THR A 26 16.75 -21.97 -12.12
C THR A 26 16.85 -23.49 -11.98
N LEU A 27 17.87 -24.00 -11.29
CA LEU A 27 18.03 -25.44 -11.05
C LEU A 27 16.88 -26.00 -10.22
N THR A 28 16.50 -25.32 -9.14
CA THR A 28 15.36 -25.71 -8.29
C THR A 28 14.05 -25.76 -9.10
N LEU A 29 13.83 -24.77 -9.97
CA LEU A 29 12.66 -24.75 -10.85
C LEU A 29 12.67 -25.93 -11.83
N ALA A 30 13.81 -26.26 -12.44
CA ALA A 30 13.93 -27.42 -13.33
C ALA A 30 13.62 -28.72 -12.59
N CYS A 31 14.19 -28.91 -11.38
CA CYS A 31 13.90 -30.07 -10.53
C CYS A 31 12.42 -30.17 -10.14
N LEU A 32 11.81 -29.05 -9.71
CA LEU A 32 10.39 -29.01 -9.35
C LEU A 32 9.49 -29.31 -10.56
N THR A 33 9.86 -28.82 -11.74
CA THR A 33 9.12 -29.09 -12.99
C THR A 33 9.20 -30.57 -13.34
N ALA A 34 10.40 -31.16 -13.33
CA ALA A 34 10.58 -32.59 -13.59
C ALA A 34 9.81 -33.43 -12.57
N PHE A 35 9.87 -33.08 -11.30
CA PHE A 35 9.12 -33.77 -10.23
C PHE A 35 7.61 -33.65 -10.44
N ALA A 36 7.08 -32.46 -10.74
CA ALA A 36 5.66 -32.27 -11.01
C ALA A 36 5.21 -33.10 -12.21
N CYS A 37 6.03 -33.18 -13.28
CA CYS A 37 5.74 -34.01 -14.45
C CYS A 37 5.69 -35.50 -14.07
N VAL A 38 6.65 -35.99 -13.29
CA VAL A 38 6.66 -37.41 -12.84
C VAL A 38 5.39 -37.72 -12.02
N LEU A 39 5.02 -36.82 -11.08
CA LEU A 39 3.80 -36.99 -10.29
C LEU A 39 2.53 -37.03 -11.14
N ALA A 40 2.48 -36.33 -12.27
CA ALA A 40 1.33 -36.29 -13.18
C ALA A 40 1.00 -37.66 -13.78
N PHE A 41 2.02 -38.52 -14.00
CA PHE A 41 1.85 -39.86 -14.56
C PHE A 41 1.36 -40.89 -13.52
N ILE A 42 1.44 -40.58 -12.24
CA ILE A 42 0.98 -41.49 -11.18
C ILE A 42 -0.55 -41.50 -11.19
N SER A 43 -1.15 -42.70 -11.18
CA SER A 43 -2.61 -42.89 -11.29
C SER A 43 -3.40 -42.44 -10.04
N VAL A 44 -2.74 -42.25 -8.89
CA VAL A 44 -3.37 -41.84 -7.62
C VAL A 44 -3.87 -40.39 -7.71
N LYS A 45 -5.15 -40.19 -7.49
CA LYS A 45 -5.82 -38.85 -7.59
C LYS A 45 -5.17 -37.78 -6.73
N ALA A 46 -4.81 -38.08 -5.47
CA ALA A 46 -4.15 -37.13 -4.57
C ALA A 46 -2.81 -36.65 -5.11
N VAL A 47 -2.01 -37.57 -5.68
CA VAL A 47 -0.70 -37.26 -6.27
C VAL A 47 -0.83 -36.33 -7.48
N ARG A 48 -1.85 -36.55 -8.32
CA ARG A 48 -2.16 -35.67 -9.45
C ARG A 48 -2.57 -34.26 -9.01
N TYR A 49 -3.27 -34.12 -7.88
CA TYR A 49 -3.58 -32.80 -7.32
C TYR A 49 -2.32 -32.09 -6.81
N ILE A 50 -1.41 -32.82 -6.17
CA ILE A 50 -0.11 -32.25 -5.75
C ILE A 50 0.70 -31.79 -6.98
N SER A 51 0.77 -32.63 -8.03
CA SER A 51 1.41 -32.27 -9.30
C SER A 51 0.83 -30.97 -9.87
N LEU A 52 -0.51 -30.89 -9.93
CA LEU A 52 -1.20 -29.71 -10.46
C LEU A 52 -0.92 -28.45 -9.62
N THR A 53 -0.94 -28.57 -8.31
CA THR A 53 -0.61 -27.46 -7.39
C THR A 53 0.83 -26.98 -7.60
N LEU A 54 1.79 -27.89 -7.78
CA LEU A 54 3.18 -27.55 -8.10
C LEU A 54 3.30 -26.85 -9.46
N LEU A 55 2.58 -27.29 -10.49
CA LEU A 55 2.57 -26.61 -11.78
C LEU A 55 2.05 -25.18 -11.70
N PHE A 56 1.01 -24.92 -10.91
CA PHE A 56 0.51 -23.58 -10.70
C PHE A 56 1.43 -22.74 -9.81
N PHE A 57 2.16 -23.35 -8.88
CA PHE A 57 3.22 -22.68 -8.15
C PHE A 57 4.34 -22.22 -9.13
N LEU A 58 4.77 -23.10 -10.02
CA LEU A 58 5.77 -22.77 -11.04
C LEU A 58 5.29 -21.64 -11.96
N TRP A 59 4.02 -21.69 -12.38
CA TRP A 59 3.40 -20.61 -13.16
C TRP A 59 3.47 -19.25 -12.43
N GLY A 60 3.12 -19.23 -11.15
CA GLY A 60 3.21 -18.03 -10.32
C GLY A 60 4.65 -17.53 -10.17
N VAL A 61 5.61 -18.43 -9.94
CA VAL A 61 7.04 -18.07 -9.85
C VAL A 61 7.57 -17.51 -11.17
N LEU A 62 7.15 -18.05 -12.32
CA LEU A 62 7.55 -17.53 -13.64
C LEU A 62 7.03 -16.10 -13.84
N ALA A 63 5.76 -15.83 -13.48
CA ALA A 63 5.20 -14.48 -13.56
C ALA A 63 5.95 -13.50 -12.63
N ALA A 64 6.32 -13.92 -11.42
CA ALA A 64 7.11 -13.10 -10.50
C ALA A 64 8.52 -12.83 -11.05
N LYS A 65 9.21 -13.85 -11.59
CA LYS A 65 10.54 -13.70 -12.20
C LYS A 65 10.54 -12.76 -13.39
N GLN A 66 9.48 -12.73 -14.15
CA GLN A 66 9.33 -11.80 -15.27
C GLN A 66 9.32 -10.33 -14.81
N ILE A 67 8.68 -10.03 -13.66
CA ILE A 67 8.70 -8.69 -13.08
C ILE A 67 10.12 -8.33 -12.61
N LEU A 68 10.82 -9.27 -11.94
CA LEU A 68 12.21 -9.07 -11.51
C LEU A 68 13.16 -8.84 -12.69
N TRP A 69 13.00 -9.60 -13.76
CA TRP A 69 13.81 -9.45 -14.96
C TRP A 69 13.77 -8.01 -15.52
N ALA A 70 12.59 -7.37 -15.51
CA ALA A 70 12.47 -5.98 -15.93
C ALA A 70 13.28 -5.03 -15.04
N GLY A 71 13.26 -5.25 -13.72
CA GLY A 71 14.08 -4.50 -12.76
C GLY A 71 15.58 -4.71 -12.98
N GLU A 72 16.03 -5.93 -13.14
CA GLU A 72 17.45 -6.25 -13.32
C GLU A 72 18.02 -5.75 -14.66
N THR A 73 17.25 -5.86 -15.74
CA THR A 73 17.75 -5.59 -17.10
C THR A 73 17.71 -4.10 -17.44
N LEU A 74 16.72 -3.34 -16.94
CA LEU A 74 16.45 -1.97 -17.40
C LEU A 74 17.03 -0.89 -16.50
N THR A 75 17.53 -1.22 -15.30
CA THR A 75 17.92 -0.21 -14.30
C THR A 75 19.40 0.17 -14.29
N SER A 76 20.27 -0.53 -15.02
CA SER A 76 21.72 -0.35 -14.90
C SER A 76 22.28 0.94 -15.50
N THR A 77 21.62 1.51 -16.52
CA THR A 77 22.10 2.69 -17.25
C THR A 77 20.94 3.54 -17.76
N THR A 78 21.28 4.72 -18.34
CA THR A 78 20.30 5.50 -19.11
C THR A 78 19.87 4.70 -20.34
N GLN A 79 18.57 4.57 -20.53
CA GLN A 79 17.99 3.74 -21.59
C GLN A 79 17.30 4.60 -22.66
N ASP A 80 17.51 4.24 -23.93
CA ASP A 80 16.74 4.75 -25.05
C ASP A 80 15.58 3.79 -25.32
N VAL A 81 14.37 4.24 -25.02
CA VAL A 81 13.16 3.41 -25.02
C VAL A 81 12.02 4.05 -25.81
N ILE A 82 11.11 3.21 -26.30
CA ILE A 82 9.80 3.68 -26.75
C ILE A 82 8.79 3.30 -25.67
N VAL A 83 8.10 4.32 -25.17
CA VAL A 83 7.08 4.16 -24.15
C VAL A 83 5.72 4.49 -24.75
N GLU A 84 4.75 3.62 -24.54
CA GLU A 84 3.34 3.89 -24.80
C GLU A 84 2.68 4.38 -23.53
N ILE A 85 2.10 5.56 -23.54
CA ILE A 85 1.40 6.14 -22.38
C ILE A 85 0.07 5.43 -22.19
N THR A 86 -0.19 4.94 -20.97
CA THR A 86 -1.43 4.25 -20.61
C THR A 86 -2.39 5.14 -19.81
N ALA A 87 -1.84 6.02 -18.96
CA ALA A 87 -2.59 7.00 -18.18
C ALA A 87 -1.70 8.19 -17.82
N THR A 88 -2.30 9.34 -17.53
CA THR A 88 -1.58 10.57 -17.17
C THR A 88 -2.44 11.43 -16.25
N ASP A 89 -1.80 12.19 -15.33
CA ASP A 89 -2.44 13.26 -14.59
C ASP A 89 -2.51 14.58 -15.38
N GLY A 90 -1.91 14.59 -16.58
CA GLY A 90 -1.80 15.76 -17.44
C GLY A 90 -0.69 16.74 -17.01
N MET A 91 0.03 16.50 -15.93
CA MET A 91 1.03 17.41 -15.36
C MET A 91 2.41 16.75 -15.21
N THR A 92 2.61 16.01 -14.16
CA THR A 92 3.96 15.53 -13.75
C THR A 92 4.10 14.02 -13.69
N THR A 93 2.97 13.28 -13.65
CA THR A 93 2.98 11.83 -13.46
C THR A 93 2.33 11.14 -14.64
N HIS A 94 3.08 10.29 -15.31
CA HIS A 94 2.59 9.52 -16.44
C HIS A 94 2.84 8.02 -16.21
N TYR A 95 1.84 7.22 -16.50
CA TYR A 95 1.94 5.76 -16.48
C TYR A 95 2.10 5.26 -17.90
N GLY A 96 3.04 4.37 -18.13
CA GLY A 96 3.31 3.82 -19.45
C GLY A 96 3.79 2.38 -19.43
N GLN A 97 4.01 1.86 -20.61
CA GLN A 97 4.63 0.55 -20.84
C GLN A 97 5.80 0.71 -21.80
N ILE A 98 6.95 0.12 -21.49
CA ILE A 98 8.11 0.12 -22.38
C ILE A 98 7.85 -0.92 -23.46
N THR A 99 7.55 -0.46 -24.68
CA THR A 99 7.25 -1.34 -25.82
C THR A 99 8.50 -1.75 -26.57
N ARG A 100 9.52 -0.87 -26.65
CA ARG A 100 10.79 -1.17 -27.30
C ARG A 100 11.98 -0.67 -26.48
N LEU A 101 13.06 -1.46 -26.50
CA LEU A 101 14.35 -1.13 -25.92
C LEU A 101 15.40 -1.18 -27.02
N GLN A 102 16.11 -0.08 -27.29
CA GLN A 102 17.16 0.01 -28.32
C GLN A 102 16.69 -0.57 -29.68
N GLY A 103 15.44 -0.27 -30.07
CA GLY A 103 14.83 -0.74 -31.32
C GLY A 103 14.24 -2.16 -31.30
N ARG A 104 14.51 -2.97 -30.27
CA ARG A 104 13.94 -4.33 -30.10
C ARG A 104 12.63 -4.28 -29.34
N GLN A 105 11.62 -4.98 -29.84
CA GLN A 105 10.33 -5.09 -29.17
C GLN A 105 10.46 -5.93 -27.91
N LEU A 106 9.90 -5.45 -26.80
CA LEU A 106 9.80 -6.18 -25.54
C LEU A 106 8.45 -6.86 -25.42
N PHE A 107 8.46 -8.13 -25.06
CA PHE A 107 7.25 -8.89 -24.74
C PHE A 107 7.50 -9.79 -23.51
N PRO A 108 6.65 -9.64 -22.50
CA PRO A 108 5.65 -8.59 -22.29
C PRO A 108 6.29 -7.24 -21.98
N SER A 109 5.57 -6.18 -22.30
CA SER A 109 6.02 -4.81 -22.07
C SER A 109 5.96 -4.47 -20.58
N PRO A 110 7.09 -4.18 -19.91
CA PRO A 110 7.07 -3.81 -18.49
C PRO A 110 6.45 -2.45 -18.27
N GLY A 111 5.67 -2.33 -17.19
CA GLY A 111 5.09 -1.06 -16.78
C GLY A 111 6.11 -0.14 -16.15
N ILE A 112 5.95 1.16 -16.38
CA ILE A 112 6.81 2.21 -15.85
C ILE A 112 5.99 3.43 -15.43
N THR A 113 6.31 3.98 -14.25
CA THR A 113 5.81 5.28 -13.81
C THR A 113 6.85 6.34 -14.13
N LEU A 114 6.48 7.33 -14.92
CA LEU A 114 7.35 8.41 -15.35
C LEU A 114 7.10 9.65 -14.50
N TYR A 115 8.18 10.27 -14.06
CA TYR A 115 8.18 11.55 -13.37
C TYR A 115 9.02 12.55 -14.18
N GLY A 116 8.47 13.73 -14.40
CA GLY A 116 9.19 14.81 -15.09
C GLY A 116 8.31 16.01 -15.29
N GLU A 117 8.89 17.18 -15.21
CA GLU A 117 8.24 18.44 -15.51
C GLU A 117 8.26 18.64 -17.04
N TYR A 118 7.09 18.84 -17.62
CA TYR A 118 6.86 19.28 -18.99
C TYR A 118 7.38 18.37 -20.12
N LEU A 119 6.51 17.52 -20.57
CA LEU A 119 6.66 16.98 -21.92
C LEU A 119 6.33 18.06 -22.96
N PRO A 120 7.02 18.07 -24.13
CA PRO A 120 6.91 19.14 -25.11
C PRO A 120 5.51 19.31 -25.76
N GLN A 121 4.60 18.38 -25.53
CA GLN A 121 3.23 18.40 -26.02
C GLN A 121 2.27 17.85 -24.97
N ALA A 122 0.99 18.15 -25.11
CA ALA A 122 -0.05 17.59 -24.26
C ALA A 122 -0.07 16.05 -24.35
N VAL A 123 -0.06 15.40 -23.19
CA VAL A 123 0.05 13.96 -23.06
C VAL A 123 -1.33 13.33 -22.98
N CYS A 124 -1.55 12.28 -23.76
CA CYS A 124 -2.74 11.45 -23.66
C CYS A 124 -2.42 9.95 -23.77
N ALA A 125 -3.32 9.12 -23.28
CA ALA A 125 -3.17 7.68 -23.37
C ALA A 125 -3.21 7.21 -24.84
N GLY A 126 -2.28 6.33 -25.20
CA GLY A 126 -2.08 5.76 -26.52
C GLY A 126 -0.96 6.38 -27.33
N GLN A 127 -0.47 7.54 -26.94
CA GLN A 127 0.70 8.14 -27.59
C GLN A 127 1.93 7.26 -27.38
N GLN A 128 2.77 7.18 -28.43
CA GLN A 128 4.10 6.56 -28.34
C GLN A 128 5.17 7.64 -28.37
N TRP A 129 6.07 7.54 -27.40
CA TRP A 129 7.15 8.48 -27.20
C TRP A 129 8.50 7.79 -27.25
N ALA A 130 9.44 8.31 -28.03
CA ALA A 130 10.85 8.00 -27.88
C ALA A 130 11.41 8.80 -26.72
N MET A 131 11.91 8.12 -25.74
CA MET A 131 12.39 8.74 -24.50
C MET A 131 13.77 8.22 -24.14
N LYS A 132 14.61 9.15 -23.67
CA LYS A 132 15.82 8.82 -22.93
C LYS A 132 15.52 8.91 -21.45
N LEU A 133 15.50 7.75 -20.80
CA LEU A 133 15.07 7.63 -19.39
C LEU A 133 16.22 7.17 -18.49
N LYS A 134 16.27 7.75 -17.30
CA LYS A 134 16.98 7.16 -16.17
C LYS A 134 16.00 6.25 -15.44
N VAL A 135 16.08 4.95 -15.73
CA VAL A 135 15.17 3.95 -15.20
C VAL A 135 15.67 3.42 -13.85
N ARG A 136 14.78 3.22 -12.91
CA ARG A 136 15.03 2.63 -11.60
C ARG A 136 13.93 1.63 -11.28
N ALA A 137 14.26 0.58 -10.54
CA ALA A 137 13.25 -0.26 -9.93
C ALA A 137 12.56 0.48 -8.79
N VAL A 138 11.28 0.19 -8.55
CA VAL A 138 10.57 0.77 -7.40
C VAL A 138 11.24 0.32 -6.10
N HIS A 139 11.63 1.26 -5.27
CA HIS A 139 12.14 1.00 -3.93
C HIS A 139 11.25 1.71 -2.92
N GLY A 140 10.66 0.95 -2.00
CA GLY A 140 9.77 1.48 -0.97
C GLY A 140 10.48 1.72 0.34
N GLN A 141 10.06 2.77 1.04
CA GLN A 141 10.35 2.95 2.44
C GLN A 141 9.57 1.92 3.23
N LEU A 142 10.26 1.00 3.88
CA LEU A 142 9.64 -0.13 4.55
C LEU A 142 9.73 0.00 6.07
N ASN A 143 8.59 0.33 6.68
CA ASN A 143 8.42 0.42 8.12
C ASN A 143 7.30 -0.50 8.59
N ASP A 144 7.39 -0.98 9.82
CA ASP A 144 6.38 -1.83 10.41
C ASP A 144 5.03 -1.08 10.52
N GLY A 145 3.94 -1.74 10.10
CA GLY A 145 2.63 -1.09 9.98
C GLY A 145 2.53 -0.04 8.85
N GLY A 146 3.58 0.16 8.05
CA GLY A 146 3.61 1.11 6.94
C GLY A 146 3.03 0.56 5.64
N PHE A 147 2.86 1.46 4.65
CA PHE A 147 2.42 1.08 3.31
C PHE A 147 3.57 0.44 2.52
N ASP A 148 3.36 -0.78 2.03
CA ASP A 148 4.32 -1.51 1.20
C ASP A 148 4.17 -1.13 -0.28
N SER A 149 4.93 -0.13 -0.72
CA SER A 149 4.89 0.37 -2.10
C SER A 149 5.47 -0.63 -3.11
N GLN A 150 6.43 -1.47 -2.71
CA GLN A 150 7.00 -2.50 -3.59
C GLN A 150 5.96 -3.60 -3.88
N ARG A 151 5.25 -4.07 -2.85
CA ARG A 151 4.10 -4.98 -3.01
C ARG A 151 3.03 -4.39 -3.92
N SER A 152 2.72 -3.11 -3.74
CA SER A 152 1.73 -2.41 -4.56
C SER A 152 2.18 -2.28 -6.02
N ALA A 153 3.44 -1.95 -6.27
CA ALA A 153 4.03 -1.86 -7.60
C ALA A 153 4.00 -3.21 -8.34
N VAL A 154 4.34 -4.29 -7.64
CA VAL A 154 4.23 -5.65 -8.15
C VAL A 154 2.78 -5.97 -8.52
N ALA A 155 1.82 -5.71 -7.63
CA ALA A 155 0.40 -5.97 -7.86
C ALA A 155 -0.20 -5.17 -9.03
N GLN A 156 0.39 -4.03 -9.39
CA GLN A 156 -0.05 -3.17 -10.48
C GLN A 156 0.74 -3.36 -11.78
N HIS A 157 1.67 -4.30 -11.83
CA HIS A 157 2.60 -4.50 -12.96
C HIS A 157 3.39 -3.22 -13.33
N GLN A 158 3.70 -2.38 -12.33
CA GLN A 158 4.47 -1.14 -12.47
C GLN A 158 5.81 -1.22 -11.69
N PRO A 159 6.71 -2.15 -12.09
CA PRO A 159 7.94 -2.39 -11.33
C PRO A 159 8.97 -1.28 -11.45
N LEU A 160 8.81 -0.38 -12.41
CA LEU A 160 9.82 0.61 -12.78
C LEU A 160 9.35 2.03 -12.55
N THR A 161 10.29 2.89 -12.22
CA THR A 161 10.15 4.35 -12.24
C THR A 161 11.16 4.94 -13.22
N GLY A 162 10.78 5.98 -13.95
CA GLY A 162 11.64 6.63 -14.91
C GLY A 162 11.66 8.14 -14.72
N HIS A 163 12.86 8.72 -14.70
CA HIS A 163 13.04 10.16 -14.82
C HIS A 163 13.34 10.52 -16.26
N ILE A 164 12.55 11.43 -16.83
CA ILE A 164 12.61 11.81 -18.23
C ILE A 164 13.80 12.79 -18.42
N LEU A 165 14.76 12.41 -19.26
CA LEU A 165 15.89 13.25 -19.65
C LEU A 165 15.64 13.95 -20.98
N GLN A 166 15.09 13.20 -21.96
CA GLN A 166 14.70 13.68 -23.28
C GLN A 166 13.45 12.92 -23.72
N ALA A 167 12.56 13.60 -24.43
CA ALA A 167 11.36 12.97 -24.97
C ALA A 167 11.00 13.59 -26.33
N SER A 168 10.60 12.75 -27.27
CA SER A 168 10.04 13.14 -28.56
C SER A 168 8.86 12.25 -28.92
N VAL A 169 7.82 12.83 -29.49
CA VAL A 169 6.62 12.08 -29.90
C VAL A 169 6.92 11.32 -31.20
N ILE A 170 6.59 10.04 -31.22
CA ILE A 170 6.60 9.21 -32.44
C ILE A 170 5.20 9.15 -33.02
N GLU A 171 4.22 8.78 -32.19
CA GLU A 171 2.80 8.71 -32.56
C GLU A 171 2.00 9.68 -31.67
N PRO A 172 1.54 10.82 -32.22
CA PRO A 172 0.80 11.80 -31.44
C PRO A 172 -0.68 11.42 -31.22
N GLY A 173 -1.16 10.36 -31.89
CA GLY A 173 -2.56 9.97 -31.84
C GLY A 173 -3.00 9.46 -30.47
N CYS A 174 -4.02 10.11 -29.89
CA CYS A 174 -4.68 9.61 -28.69
C CYS A 174 -5.59 8.42 -29.04
N ARG A 175 -5.64 7.40 -28.18
CA ARG A 175 -6.64 6.31 -28.31
C ARG A 175 -8.06 6.86 -28.21
N LEU A 176 -9.02 6.16 -28.86
CA LEU A 176 -10.45 6.52 -28.85
C LEU A 176 -10.98 6.82 -27.43
N ARG A 177 -10.57 6.03 -26.44
CA ARG A 177 -10.92 6.27 -25.03
C ARG A 177 -10.41 7.62 -24.54
N ALA A 178 -9.17 7.99 -24.87
CA ALA A 178 -8.57 9.25 -24.43
C ALA A 178 -9.21 10.46 -25.11
N GLN A 179 -9.55 10.34 -26.41
CA GLN A 179 -10.30 11.36 -27.13
C GLN A 179 -11.69 11.57 -26.51
N TYR A 180 -12.38 10.47 -26.20
CA TYR A 180 -13.68 10.53 -25.55
C TYR A 180 -13.58 11.11 -24.12
N LEU A 181 -12.55 10.75 -23.35
CA LEU A 181 -12.28 11.35 -22.04
C LEU A 181 -12.07 12.87 -22.15
N ALA A 182 -11.29 13.33 -23.13
CA ALA A 182 -11.05 14.76 -23.35
C ALA A 182 -12.35 15.50 -23.70
N SER A 183 -13.23 14.92 -24.54
CA SER A 183 -14.52 15.51 -24.84
C SER A 183 -15.43 15.62 -23.61
N LEU A 184 -15.44 14.59 -22.76
CA LEU A 184 -16.18 14.62 -21.50
C LEU A 184 -15.62 15.64 -20.51
N GLN A 185 -14.29 15.78 -20.42
CA GLN A 185 -13.66 16.80 -19.57
C GLN A 185 -14.12 18.21 -19.95
N MET A 186 -14.21 18.52 -21.25
CA MET A 186 -14.74 19.80 -21.72
C MET A 186 -16.23 19.98 -21.39
N ALA A 187 -17.06 18.96 -21.61
CA ALA A 187 -18.50 19.01 -21.33
C ALA A 187 -18.79 19.15 -19.82
N LEU A 188 -17.94 18.57 -18.98
CA LEU A 188 -18.10 18.56 -17.51
C LEU A 188 -17.47 19.77 -16.81
N GLN A 189 -16.74 20.62 -17.51
CA GLN A 189 -16.06 21.79 -16.92
C GLN A 189 -16.96 22.69 -16.06
N PRO A 190 -18.26 22.94 -16.41
CA PRO A 190 -19.15 23.77 -15.61
C PRO A 190 -19.58 23.13 -14.27
N TYR A 191 -19.39 21.83 -14.06
CA TYR A 191 -19.94 21.09 -12.92
C TYR A 191 -18.93 20.95 -11.79
N PRO A 192 -19.26 21.31 -10.53
CA PRO A 192 -18.34 21.23 -9.39
C PRO A 192 -17.80 19.83 -9.10
N TRP A 193 -18.59 18.79 -9.36
CA TRP A 193 -18.23 17.39 -9.08
C TRP A 193 -17.65 16.65 -10.29
N ASN A 194 -17.18 17.38 -11.29
CA ASN A 194 -16.64 16.82 -12.56
C ASN A 194 -15.59 15.72 -12.33
N ALA A 195 -14.62 15.95 -11.44
CA ALA A 195 -13.57 14.98 -11.14
C ALA A 195 -14.14 13.66 -10.57
N VAL A 196 -15.20 13.74 -9.74
CA VAL A 196 -15.89 12.56 -9.19
C VAL A 196 -16.71 11.86 -10.28
N ILE A 197 -17.40 12.61 -11.13
CA ILE A 197 -18.15 12.07 -12.28
C ILE A 197 -17.21 11.30 -13.21
N LEU A 198 -16.05 11.87 -13.55
CA LEU A 198 -15.04 11.20 -14.37
C LEU A 198 -14.45 9.98 -13.68
N GLY A 199 -14.25 10.05 -12.35
CA GLY A 199 -13.83 8.92 -11.55
C GLY A 199 -14.80 7.74 -11.59
N LEU A 200 -16.11 8.01 -11.47
CA LEU A 200 -17.17 7.00 -11.49
C LEU A 200 -17.48 6.48 -12.90
N GLY A 201 -17.44 7.35 -13.92
CA GLY A 201 -17.79 6.99 -15.31
C GLY A 201 -16.62 6.37 -16.09
N MET A 202 -15.45 6.98 -16.01
CA MET A 202 -14.27 6.64 -16.83
C MET A 202 -13.11 6.01 -16.05
N GLY A 203 -13.19 5.95 -14.70
CA GLY A 203 -12.12 5.45 -13.86
C GLY A 203 -10.97 6.42 -13.63
N GLU A 204 -11.15 7.70 -14.00
CA GLU A 204 -10.13 8.73 -13.86
C GLU A 204 -10.11 9.26 -12.43
N ARG A 205 -9.07 8.90 -11.66
CA ARG A 205 -8.98 9.23 -10.22
C ARG A 205 -7.86 10.19 -9.88
N LEU A 206 -6.97 10.43 -10.82
CA LEU A 206 -5.78 11.25 -10.57
C LEU A 206 -6.19 12.69 -10.27
N SER A 207 -7.20 13.20 -10.98
CA SER A 207 -7.74 14.55 -10.85
C SER A 207 -8.61 14.79 -9.60
N VAL A 208 -8.94 13.75 -8.82
CA VAL A 208 -9.83 13.90 -7.64
C VAL A 208 -9.07 14.59 -6.50
N PRO A 209 -9.60 15.70 -5.93
CA PRO A 209 -8.97 16.45 -4.84
C PRO A 209 -8.68 15.61 -3.59
N LYS A 210 -7.58 15.92 -2.89
CA LYS A 210 -7.17 15.25 -1.64
C LYS A 210 -8.26 15.36 -0.55
N GLU A 211 -8.94 16.51 -0.46
CA GLU A 211 -10.04 16.72 0.50
C GLU A 211 -11.16 15.69 0.33
N ILE A 212 -11.59 15.46 -0.91
CA ILE A 212 -12.64 14.46 -1.23
C ILE A 212 -12.18 13.05 -0.86
N LYS A 213 -10.93 12.69 -1.18
CA LYS A 213 -10.34 11.41 -0.80
C LYS A 213 -10.32 11.22 0.72
N ASN A 214 -10.01 12.27 1.47
CA ASN A 214 -10.00 12.25 2.94
C ASN A 214 -11.40 12.07 3.53
N ILE A 215 -12.41 12.81 3.03
CA ILE A 215 -13.80 12.64 3.45
C ILE A 215 -14.25 11.19 3.24
N MET A 216 -14.00 10.64 2.06
CA MET A 216 -14.38 9.26 1.75
C MET A 216 -13.62 8.22 2.60
N ARG A 217 -12.36 8.46 2.94
CA ARG A 217 -11.60 7.61 3.86
C ARG A 217 -12.18 7.67 5.26
N ASN A 218 -12.42 8.88 5.78
CA ASN A 218 -12.93 9.09 7.14
C ASN A 218 -14.32 8.49 7.35
N THR A 219 -15.15 8.49 6.30
CA THR A 219 -16.50 7.90 6.32
C THR A 219 -16.53 6.42 5.86
N GLY A 220 -15.38 5.82 5.50
CA GLY A 220 -15.31 4.44 5.04
C GLY A 220 -15.96 4.17 3.67
N THR A 221 -16.19 5.23 2.87
CA THR A 221 -16.82 5.15 1.53
C THR A 221 -15.81 5.18 0.38
N ALA A 222 -14.50 5.16 0.67
CA ALA A 222 -13.43 5.25 -0.33
C ALA A 222 -13.51 4.20 -1.46
N HIS A 223 -14.07 3.03 -1.17
CA HIS A 223 -14.28 1.96 -2.15
C HIS A 223 -15.31 2.33 -3.25
N LEU A 224 -16.19 3.31 -3.03
CA LEU A 224 -17.16 3.78 -4.04
C LEU A 224 -16.48 4.60 -5.15
N MET A 225 -15.35 5.27 -4.84
CA MET A 225 -14.57 6.03 -5.83
C MET A 225 -13.81 5.12 -6.80
N ALA A 226 -13.50 3.90 -6.38
CA ALA A 226 -13.03 2.87 -7.27
C ALA A 226 -14.21 2.40 -8.12
N ILE A 227 -14.02 2.29 -9.46
CA ILE A 227 -14.99 1.54 -10.24
C ILE A 227 -15.09 0.16 -9.62
N SER A 228 -16.17 -0.05 -8.88
CA SER A 228 -16.38 -1.28 -8.13
C SER A 228 -16.90 -2.38 -9.06
N GLY A 229 -16.64 -3.63 -8.68
CA GLY A 229 -17.27 -4.75 -9.34
C GLY A 229 -18.79 -4.66 -9.38
N LEU A 230 -19.39 -3.97 -8.39
CA LEU A 230 -20.83 -3.73 -8.34
C LEU A 230 -21.31 -2.84 -9.51
N HIS A 231 -20.57 -1.77 -9.87
CA HIS A 231 -20.93 -0.89 -10.98
C HIS A 231 -20.89 -1.64 -12.32
N ILE A 232 -19.87 -2.49 -12.55
CA ILE A 232 -19.76 -3.31 -13.75
C ILE A 232 -20.83 -4.38 -13.80
N ALA A 233 -21.09 -5.06 -12.69
CA ALA A 233 -22.17 -6.05 -12.60
C ALA A 233 -23.55 -5.42 -12.80
N PHE A 234 -23.76 -4.21 -12.27
CA PHE A 234 -25.00 -3.46 -12.47
C PHE A 234 -25.20 -3.06 -13.94
N ALA A 235 -24.17 -2.56 -14.62
CA ALA A 235 -24.23 -2.29 -16.06
C ALA A 235 -24.54 -3.55 -16.87
N ALA A 236 -23.94 -4.69 -16.50
CA ALA A 236 -24.24 -5.99 -17.12
C ALA A 236 -25.70 -6.40 -16.92
N LEU A 237 -26.24 -6.21 -15.71
CA LEU A 237 -27.64 -6.52 -15.39
C LEU A 237 -28.61 -5.61 -16.15
N LEU A 238 -28.31 -4.30 -16.26
CA LEU A 238 -29.11 -3.37 -17.05
C LEU A 238 -29.14 -3.79 -18.52
N ALA A 239 -27.98 -4.08 -19.11
CA ALA A 239 -27.88 -4.53 -20.50
C ALA A 239 -28.64 -5.84 -20.72
N ALA A 240 -28.48 -6.81 -19.81
CA ALA A 240 -29.24 -8.07 -19.87
C ALA A 240 -30.75 -7.84 -19.75
N GLY A 241 -31.19 -6.92 -18.89
CA GLY A 241 -32.58 -6.52 -18.74
C GLY A 241 -33.15 -5.87 -20.01
N LEU A 242 -32.40 -4.95 -20.62
CA LEU A 242 -32.78 -4.31 -21.89
C LEU A 242 -32.90 -5.33 -23.03
N ILE A 243 -31.92 -6.24 -23.16
CA ILE A 243 -31.97 -7.32 -24.16
C ILE A 243 -33.18 -8.23 -23.89
N ARG A 244 -33.42 -8.57 -22.63
CA ARG A 244 -34.59 -9.41 -22.26
C ARG A 244 -35.90 -8.71 -22.58
N GLY A 245 -36.02 -7.39 -22.31
CA GLY A 245 -37.17 -6.60 -22.68
C GLY A 245 -37.33 -6.48 -24.21
N GLY A 246 -36.24 -6.28 -24.93
CA GLY A 246 -36.22 -6.23 -26.39
C GLY A 246 -36.65 -7.56 -27.05
N GLN A 247 -36.41 -8.69 -26.40
CA GLN A 247 -36.86 -10.00 -26.89
C GLN A 247 -38.40 -10.12 -27.02
N ILE A 248 -39.16 -9.27 -26.34
CA ILE A 248 -40.62 -9.25 -26.44
C ILE A 248 -41.07 -8.89 -27.87
N PHE A 249 -40.26 -8.11 -28.60
CA PHE A 249 -40.53 -7.70 -29.96
C PHE A 249 -39.98 -8.66 -31.02
N LEU A 250 -39.31 -9.73 -30.62
CA LEU A 250 -38.70 -10.72 -31.51
C LEU A 250 -39.60 -11.91 -31.74
N PRO A 251 -39.59 -12.53 -32.95
CA PRO A 251 -40.23 -13.82 -33.19
C PRO A 251 -39.67 -14.89 -32.21
N SER A 252 -40.55 -15.81 -31.77
CA SER A 252 -40.23 -16.85 -30.79
C SER A 252 -38.98 -17.65 -31.14
N ARG A 253 -38.73 -17.89 -32.43
CA ARG A 253 -37.54 -18.61 -32.95
C ARG A 253 -36.22 -17.94 -32.67
N TRP A 254 -36.22 -16.62 -32.31
CA TRP A 254 -35.04 -15.80 -32.06
C TRP A 254 -34.89 -15.48 -30.59
N ILE A 255 -35.75 -16.01 -29.73
CA ILE A 255 -35.71 -15.81 -28.29
C ILE A 255 -34.83 -16.89 -27.66
N TYR A 256 -33.58 -16.56 -27.36
CA TYR A 256 -32.66 -17.46 -26.66
C TYR A 256 -32.38 -16.91 -25.27
N TRP A 257 -32.47 -17.76 -24.25
CA TRP A 257 -32.20 -17.37 -22.86
C TRP A 257 -30.74 -16.96 -22.63
N GLN A 258 -29.82 -17.41 -23.49
CA GLN A 258 -28.40 -17.08 -23.44
C GLN A 258 -28.11 -15.64 -23.88
N MET A 259 -28.92 -15.04 -24.75
CA MET A 259 -28.69 -13.70 -25.32
C MET A 259 -28.54 -12.62 -24.24
N PRO A 260 -29.44 -12.49 -23.25
CA PRO A 260 -29.28 -11.51 -22.18
C PRO A 260 -28.01 -11.74 -21.35
N LEU A 261 -27.65 -13.00 -21.09
CA LEU A 261 -26.45 -13.36 -20.34
C LEU A 261 -25.19 -12.94 -21.09
N ILE A 262 -25.07 -13.33 -22.35
CA ILE A 262 -23.90 -13.01 -23.19
C ILE A 262 -23.82 -11.49 -23.42
N GLY A 263 -24.93 -10.85 -23.77
CA GLY A 263 -24.97 -9.41 -23.97
C GLY A 263 -24.61 -8.60 -22.71
N GLY A 264 -25.05 -9.08 -21.53
CA GLY A 264 -24.63 -8.48 -20.26
C GLY A 264 -23.14 -8.60 -20.02
N ILE A 265 -22.52 -9.76 -20.27
CA ILE A 265 -21.08 -9.97 -20.15
C ILE A 265 -20.30 -9.11 -21.15
N CYS A 266 -20.77 -9.01 -22.40
CA CYS A 266 -20.18 -8.13 -23.43
C CYS A 266 -20.24 -6.66 -23.00
N CYS A 267 -21.37 -6.21 -22.44
CA CYS A 267 -21.52 -4.85 -21.91
C CYS A 267 -20.55 -4.62 -20.72
N ALA A 268 -20.39 -5.59 -19.82
CA ALA A 268 -19.41 -5.51 -18.74
C ALA A 268 -17.98 -5.38 -19.26
N ALA A 269 -17.61 -6.16 -20.28
CA ALA A 269 -16.30 -6.09 -20.92
C ALA A 269 -16.06 -4.74 -21.62
N PHE A 270 -17.07 -4.23 -22.32
CA PHE A 270 -17.01 -2.91 -22.95
C PHE A 270 -16.85 -1.78 -21.92
N TYR A 271 -17.63 -1.84 -20.84
CA TYR A 271 -17.53 -0.84 -19.78
C TYR A 271 -16.18 -0.94 -19.05
N ALA A 272 -15.66 -2.12 -18.79
CA ALA A 272 -14.32 -2.30 -18.25
C ALA A 272 -13.23 -1.71 -19.18
N TRP A 273 -13.37 -1.87 -20.49
CA TRP A 273 -12.49 -1.24 -21.47
C TRP A 273 -12.60 0.30 -21.42
N LEU A 274 -13.80 0.82 -21.34
CA LEU A 274 -14.06 2.27 -21.25
C LEU A 274 -13.43 2.87 -19.99
N THR A 275 -13.40 2.12 -18.87
CA THR A 275 -12.78 2.52 -17.60
C THR A 275 -11.26 2.33 -17.56
N GLY A 276 -10.63 1.97 -18.69
CA GLY A 276 -9.19 1.78 -18.82
C GLY A 276 -8.67 0.45 -18.28
N MET A 277 -9.49 -0.61 -18.30
CA MET A 277 -9.12 -1.96 -17.86
C MET A 277 -8.53 -2.00 -16.44
N GLN A 278 -9.03 -1.13 -15.58
CA GLN A 278 -8.55 -1.09 -14.17
C GLN A 278 -8.66 -2.48 -13.52
N PRO A 279 -7.69 -2.91 -12.68
CA PRO A 279 -7.66 -4.26 -12.13
C PRO A 279 -8.98 -4.73 -11.48
N PRO A 280 -9.73 -3.92 -10.71
CA PRO A 280 -11.03 -4.33 -10.18
C PRO A 280 -12.08 -4.61 -11.26
N ALA A 281 -12.09 -3.79 -12.33
CA ALA A 281 -13.01 -3.94 -13.45
C ALA A 281 -12.74 -5.23 -14.23
N LEU A 282 -11.47 -5.46 -14.58
CA LEU A 282 -11.03 -6.67 -15.29
C LEU A 282 -11.39 -7.93 -14.51
N ARG A 283 -11.12 -7.96 -13.20
CA ARG A 283 -11.47 -9.11 -12.34
C ARG A 283 -12.96 -9.40 -12.33
N THR A 284 -13.78 -8.36 -12.33
CA THR A 284 -15.25 -8.53 -12.40
C THR A 284 -15.69 -9.12 -13.73
N VAL A 285 -15.10 -8.68 -14.83
CA VAL A 285 -15.39 -9.27 -16.16
C VAL A 285 -14.99 -10.73 -16.21
N VAL A 286 -13.80 -11.09 -15.69
CA VAL A 286 -13.34 -12.49 -15.61
C VAL A 286 -14.28 -13.32 -14.75
N ALA A 287 -14.72 -12.80 -13.61
CA ALA A 287 -15.67 -13.48 -12.72
C ALA A 287 -17.03 -13.68 -13.40
N LEU A 288 -17.57 -12.64 -14.06
CA LEU A 288 -18.84 -12.74 -14.79
C LEU A 288 -18.75 -13.71 -15.98
N ALA A 289 -17.63 -13.69 -16.72
CA ALA A 289 -17.40 -14.64 -17.82
C ALA A 289 -17.32 -16.08 -17.29
N THR A 290 -16.58 -16.29 -16.21
CA THR A 290 -16.46 -17.62 -15.57
C THR A 290 -17.82 -18.10 -15.07
N TRP A 291 -18.57 -17.26 -14.35
CA TRP A 291 -19.92 -17.56 -13.90
C TRP A 291 -20.86 -17.86 -15.09
N GLY A 292 -20.78 -17.05 -16.15
CA GLY A 292 -21.56 -17.26 -17.37
C GLY A 292 -21.25 -18.59 -18.05
N MET A 293 -19.96 -18.96 -18.17
CA MET A 293 -19.55 -20.27 -18.70
C MET A 293 -20.07 -21.44 -17.86
N LEU A 294 -19.98 -21.32 -16.52
CA LEU A 294 -20.50 -22.31 -15.61
C LEU A 294 -22.03 -22.46 -15.77
N LYS A 295 -22.75 -21.36 -15.90
CA LYS A 295 -24.21 -21.36 -16.11
C LYS A 295 -24.59 -21.94 -17.46
N LEU A 296 -23.84 -21.65 -18.53
CA LEU A 296 -24.05 -22.22 -19.87
C LEU A 296 -23.77 -23.73 -19.93
N SER A 297 -22.95 -24.28 -18.99
CA SER A 297 -22.67 -25.70 -18.93
C SER A 297 -23.91 -26.55 -18.57
N GLY A 298 -25.05 -25.95 -18.19
CA GLY A 298 -26.26 -26.62 -17.81
C GLY A 298 -26.24 -27.37 -16.48
N ARG A 299 -25.09 -27.33 -15.77
CA ARG A 299 -24.92 -27.96 -14.44
C ARG A 299 -25.32 -27.01 -13.32
N GLN A 300 -25.86 -27.56 -12.25
CA GLN A 300 -26.07 -26.80 -11.02
C GLN A 300 -24.74 -26.71 -10.24
N TRP A 301 -24.29 -25.49 -9.96
CA TRP A 301 -23.07 -25.20 -9.23
C TRP A 301 -23.44 -24.56 -7.89
N GLY A 302 -22.80 -25.02 -6.81
CA GLY A 302 -22.92 -24.38 -5.51
C GLY A 302 -22.27 -22.96 -5.53
N SER A 303 -22.77 -22.04 -4.68
CA SER A 303 -22.21 -20.68 -4.62
C SER A 303 -20.72 -20.67 -4.30
N TRP A 304 -20.26 -21.56 -3.44
CA TRP A 304 -18.84 -21.71 -3.11
C TRP A 304 -18.02 -22.27 -4.27
N ASP A 305 -18.57 -23.21 -5.06
CA ASP A 305 -17.91 -23.73 -6.25
C ASP A 305 -17.69 -22.60 -7.29
N VAL A 306 -18.72 -21.80 -7.52
CA VAL A 306 -18.63 -20.62 -8.40
C VAL A 306 -17.58 -19.65 -7.89
N TRP A 307 -17.58 -19.31 -6.60
CA TRP A 307 -16.61 -18.40 -6.00
C TRP A 307 -15.17 -18.91 -6.17
N ILE A 308 -14.90 -20.18 -5.89
CA ILE A 308 -13.58 -20.81 -6.08
C ILE A 308 -13.17 -20.74 -7.55
N CYS A 309 -14.07 -21.09 -8.48
CA CYS A 309 -13.75 -21.05 -9.92
C CYS A 309 -13.46 -19.62 -10.41
N CYS A 310 -14.21 -18.61 -9.94
CA CYS A 310 -13.96 -17.21 -10.29
C CYS A 310 -12.61 -16.73 -9.76
N LEU A 311 -12.28 -17.00 -8.50
CA LEU A 311 -11.00 -16.64 -7.91
C LEU A 311 -9.83 -17.35 -8.61
N ALA A 312 -10.00 -18.64 -8.89
CA ALA A 312 -9.02 -19.43 -9.62
C ALA A 312 -8.79 -18.90 -11.05
N ALA A 313 -9.84 -18.52 -11.77
CA ALA A 313 -9.73 -17.95 -13.12
C ALA A 313 -8.97 -16.60 -13.11
N ILE A 314 -9.24 -15.76 -12.13
CA ILE A 314 -8.51 -14.48 -11.96
C ILE A 314 -7.02 -14.75 -11.72
N LEU A 315 -6.67 -15.65 -10.79
CA LEU A 315 -5.29 -15.97 -10.46
C LEU A 315 -4.57 -16.76 -11.57
N LEU A 316 -5.31 -17.52 -12.38
CA LEU A 316 -4.74 -18.19 -13.55
C LEU A 316 -4.32 -17.18 -14.63
N MET A 317 -5.15 -16.16 -14.86
CA MET A 317 -4.83 -15.10 -15.83
C MET A 317 -3.73 -14.17 -15.32
N ASP A 318 -3.77 -13.83 -14.04
CA ASP A 318 -2.80 -12.94 -13.39
C ASP A 318 -2.40 -13.47 -12.01
N PRO A 319 -1.36 -14.31 -11.91
CA PRO A 319 -0.87 -14.82 -10.62
C PRO A 319 -0.42 -13.72 -9.66
N VAL A 320 0.05 -12.59 -10.21
CA VAL A 320 0.59 -11.48 -9.43
C VAL A 320 -0.52 -10.66 -8.78
N ALA A 321 -1.76 -10.77 -9.27
CA ALA A 321 -2.92 -10.17 -8.62
C ALA A 321 -3.08 -10.60 -7.14
N ILE A 322 -2.46 -11.72 -6.73
CA ILE A 322 -2.47 -12.19 -5.33
C ILE A 322 -1.90 -11.16 -4.34
N PHE A 323 -1.01 -10.28 -4.80
CA PHE A 323 -0.44 -9.19 -3.98
C PHE A 323 -1.41 -8.01 -3.79
N SER A 324 -2.47 -7.94 -4.61
CA SER A 324 -3.43 -6.84 -4.59
C SER A 324 -4.36 -6.91 -3.37
N GLN A 325 -4.32 -5.91 -2.52
CA GLN A 325 -5.26 -5.77 -1.40
C GLN A 325 -6.72 -5.73 -1.88
N SER A 326 -6.98 -5.09 -3.01
CA SER A 326 -8.33 -5.00 -3.58
C SER A 326 -8.86 -6.33 -4.11
N LEU A 327 -7.99 -7.30 -4.49
CA LEU A 327 -8.43 -8.66 -4.80
C LEU A 327 -8.99 -9.35 -3.55
N TRP A 328 -8.23 -9.30 -2.46
CA TRP A 328 -8.62 -9.96 -1.20
C TRP A 328 -9.88 -9.37 -0.61
N LEU A 329 -10.02 -8.03 -0.61
CA LEU A 329 -11.25 -7.38 -0.15
C LEU A 329 -12.46 -7.76 -1.01
N SER A 330 -12.31 -7.78 -2.33
CA SER A 330 -13.38 -8.18 -3.24
C SER A 330 -13.78 -9.65 -3.06
N ALA A 331 -12.80 -10.57 -3.01
CA ALA A 331 -13.04 -11.99 -2.82
C ALA A 331 -13.68 -12.27 -1.44
N ALA A 332 -13.16 -11.63 -0.39
CA ALA A 332 -13.71 -11.74 0.96
C ALA A 332 -15.13 -11.17 1.08
N ALA A 333 -15.43 -10.05 0.39
CA ALA A 333 -16.78 -9.48 0.40
C ALA A 333 -17.81 -10.47 -0.21
N VAL A 334 -17.48 -11.09 -1.33
CA VAL A 334 -18.37 -12.10 -1.94
C VAL A 334 -18.48 -13.34 -1.03
N ALA A 335 -17.37 -13.83 -0.47
CA ALA A 335 -17.39 -14.93 0.49
C ALA A 335 -18.24 -14.61 1.73
N ALA A 336 -18.09 -13.38 2.27
CA ALA A 336 -18.88 -12.89 3.39
C ALA A 336 -20.38 -12.86 3.06
N LEU A 337 -20.77 -12.42 1.86
CA LEU A 337 -22.15 -12.44 1.41
C LEU A 337 -22.72 -13.88 1.34
N ILE A 338 -21.97 -14.80 0.71
CA ILE A 338 -22.38 -16.20 0.61
C ILE A 338 -22.56 -16.79 2.01
N PHE A 339 -21.57 -16.60 2.87
CA PHE A 339 -21.60 -17.08 4.25
C PHE A 339 -22.77 -16.48 5.03
N TRP A 340 -22.95 -15.15 4.98
CA TRP A 340 -23.95 -14.44 5.75
C TRP A 340 -25.37 -14.90 5.42
N TYR A 341 -25.71 -14.98 4.13
CA TYR A 341 -27.05 -15.41 3.74
C TYR A 341 -27.33 -16.91 3.95
N GLN A 342 -26.30 -17.75 3.96
CA GLN A 342 -26.45 -19.17 4.28
C GLN A 342 -26.60 -19.44 5.77
N TRP A 343 -25.90 -18.70 6.61
CA TRP A 343 -25.86 -18.93 8.06
C TRP A 343 -26.85 -18.06 8.83
N PHE A 344 -27.13 -16.88 8.36
CA PHE A 344 -27.98 -15.88 8.96
C PHE A 344 -29.00 -15.37 7.92
N PRO A 345 -29.98 -16.19 7.50
CA PRO A 345 -30.98 -15.74 6.54
C PRO A 345 -31.78 -14.59 7.09
N CYS A 346 -32.09 -13.62 6.24
CA CYS A 346 -32.90 -12.47 6.62
C CYS A 346 -34.27 -12.96 7.14
N PRO A 347 -34.74 -12.53 8.31
CA PRO A 347 -36.03 -12.94 8.84
C PRO A 347 -37.17 -12.63 7.85
N VAL A 348 -37.97 -13.65 7.54
CA VAL A 348 -39.16 -13.46 6.71
C VAL A 348 -40.28 -12.94 7.62
N TRP A 349 -40.39 -11.61 7.67
CA TRP A 349 -41.46 -10.98 8.42
C TRP A 349 -42.58 -10.57 7.46
N SER A 350 -43.80 -10.49 7.94
CA SER A 350 -44.97 -9.97 7.23
C SER A 350 -44.91 -8.40 7.17
N LEU A 351 -43.78 -7.86 6.74
CA LEU A 351 -43.57 -6.43 6.65
C LEU A 351 -43.99 -5.88 5.28
N PRO A 352 -44.42 -4.61 5.21
CA PRO A 352 -44.65 -3.90 3.93
C PRO A 352 -43.40 -3.94 3.07
N PRO A 353 -43.52 -3.96 1.71
CA PRO A 353 -42.39 -4.10 0.78
C PRO A 353 -41.25 -3.09 1.03
N THR A 354 -41.59 -1.84 1.32
CA THR A 354 -40.61 -0.76 1.62
C THR A 354 -39.78 -1.03 2.86
N LEU A 355 -40.46 -1.44 3.97
CA LEU A 355 -39.81 -1.75 5.24
C LEU A 355 -38.97 -3.04 5.12
N ARG A 356 -39.46 -4.03 4.36
CA ARG A 356 -38.71 -5.26 4.07
C ARG A 356 -37.40 -4.96 3.32
N THR A 357 -37.43 -4.03 2.35
CA THR A 357 -36.22 -3.60 1.63
C THR A 357 -35.24 -2.91 2.57
N ALA A 358 -35.69 -1.99 3.42
CA ALA A 358 -34.85 -1.33 4.40
C ALA A 358 -34.20 -2.33 5.39
N VAL A 359 -34.97 -3.25 5.93
CA VAL A 359 -34.46 -4.31 6.83
C VAL A 359 -33.44 -5.21 6.10
N SER A 360 -33.69 -5.54 4.84
CA SER A 360 -32.74 -6.33 4.04
C SER A 360 -31.43 -5.60 3.79
N LEU A 361 -31.47 -4.29 3.55
CA LEU A 361 -30.26 -3.45 3.40
C LEU A 361 -29.46 -3.36 4.70
N ILE A 362 -30.15 -3.15 5.82
CA ILE A 362 -29.52 -3.11 7.16
C ILE A 362 -28.87 -4.48 7.46
N HIS A 363 -29.61 -5.58 7.23
CA HIS A 363 -29.10 -6.92 7.43
C HIS A 363 -27.86 -7.23 6.57
N LEU A 364 -27.90 -6.85 5.29
CA LEU A 364 -26.78 -6.97 4.35
C LEU A 364 -25.56 -6.18 4.85
N GLN A 365 -25.77 -4.89 5.19
CA GLN A 365 -24.69 -4.01 5.64
C GLN A 365 -24.08 -4.48 6.96
N LEU A 366 -24.90 -4.99 7.89
CA LEU A 366 -24.42 -5.55 9.15
C LEU A 366 -23.51 -6.78 8.89
N GLY A 367 -23.95 -7.69 8.03
CA GLY A 367 -23.17 -8.89 7.71
C GLY A 367 -21.83 -8.57 7.09
N ILE A 368 -21.79 -7.66 6.10
CA ILE A 368 -20.56 -7.23 5.44
C ILE A 368 -19.64 -6.54 6.45
N THR A 369 -20.17 -5.63 7.25
CA THR A 369 -19.37 -4.89 8.25
C THR A 369 -18.72 -5.83 9.26
N LEU A 370 -19.48 -6.77 9.84
CA LEU A 370 -18.96 -7.71 10.83
C LEU A 370 -17.95 -8.71 10.24
N LEU A 371 -18.21 -9.21 9.04
CA LEU A 371 -17.36 -10.23 8.43
C LEU A 371 -16.10 -9.68 7.79
N LEU A 372 -16.14 -8.44 7.27
CA LEU A 372 -14.95 -7.81 6.70
C LEU A 372 -14.09 -7.06 7.73
N LEU A 373 -14.59 -6.83 8.94
CA LEU A 373 -13.90 -6.05 9.96
C LEU A 373 -12.45 -6.50 10.21
N PRO A 374 -12.16 -7.80 10.45
CA PRO A 374 -10.77 -8.23 10.68
C PRO A 374 -9.86 -7.96 9.48
N ILE A 375 -10.37 -8.22 8.28
CA ILE A 375 -9.61 -8.04 7.04
C ILE A 375 -9.29 -6.57 6.80
N GLN A 376 -10.28 -5.69 7.05
CA GLN A 376 -10.07 -4.23 6.93
C GLN A 376 -9.03 -3.72 7.93
N ILE A 377 -9.09 -4.17 9.18
CA ILE A 377 -8.12 -3.77 10.21
C ILE A 377 -6.71 -4.23 9.86
N VAL A 378 -6.55 -5.49 9.42
CA VAL A 378 -5.23 -6.01 9.00
C VAL A 378 -4.68 -5.27 7.78
N MET A 379 -5.56 -4.81 6.86
CA MET A 379 -5.11 -4.16 5.62
C MET A 379 -4.90 -2.65 5.74
N PHE A 380 -5.72 -1.97 6.55
CA PHE A 380 -5.75 -0.51 6.62
C PHE A 380 -5.34 0.04 7.98
N HIS A 381 -5.07 -0.82 8.94
CA HIS A 381 -4.69 -0.46 10.33
C HIS A 381 -5.68 0.51 10.99
N GLY A 382 -6.93 0.47 10.57
CA GLY A 382 -7.99 1.33 11.07
C GLY A 382 -9.36 0.99 10.51
N ILE A 383 -10.36 1.58 11.13
CA ILE A 383 -11.77 1.46 10.72
C ILE A 383 -12.45 2.82 10.81
N SER A 384 -13.50 2.97 10.02
CA SER A 384 -14.40 4.11 10.17
C SER A 384 -15.66 3.66 10.90
N LEU A 385 -15.94 4.21 12.08
CA LEU A 385 -17.18 3.93 12.84
C LEU A 385 -18.42 4.41 12.11
N THR A 386 -18.29 5.48 11.34
CA THR A 386 -19.39 6.04 10.56
C THR A 386 -19.69 5.27 9.29
N SER A 387 -18.80 4.31 8.90
CA SER A 387 -18.92 3.59 7.64
C SER A 387 -20.22 2.81 7.49
N PHE A 388 -20.74 2.24 8.58
CA PHE A 388 -22.03 1.54 8.57
C PHE A 388 -23.17 2.46 8.10
N LEU A 389 -23.29 3.62 8.74
CA LEU A 389 -24.32 4.60 8.43
C LEU A 389 -24.07 5.23 7.04
N ALA A 390 -22.83 5.63 6.76
CA ALA A 390 -22.46 6.22 5.49
C ALA A 390 -22.79 5.30 4.30
N ASN A 391 -22.45 4.03 4.39
CA ASN A 391 -22.70 3.07 3.31
C ASN A 391 -24.18 2.73 3.13
N LEU A 392 -24.99 2.85 4.17
CA LEU A 392 -26.43 2.57 4.09
C LEU A 392 -27.16 3.54 3.13
N PHE A 393 -26.71 4.77 2.99
CA PHE A 393 -27.26 5.73 2.02
C PHE A 393 -26.35 5.93 0.80
N ALA A 394 -25.02 5.91 0.97
CA ALA A 394 -24.09 6.20 -0.12
C ALA A 394 -24.11 5.11 -1.22
N ILE A 395 -24.13 3.84 -0.83
CA ILE A 395 -24.16 2.72 -1.79
C ILE A 395 -25.43 2.79 -2.66
N PRO A 396 -26.65 2.88 -2.10
CA PRO A 396 -27.87 2.99 -2.93
C PRO A 396 -27.85 4.25 -3.82
N LEU A 397 -27.47 5.40 -3.29
CA LEU A 397 -27.47 6.66 -4.02
C LEU A 397 -26.49 6.60 -5.21
N VAL A 398 -25.27 6.17 -4.98
CA VAL A 398 -24.25 6.07 -6.03
C VAL A 398 -24.63 5.00 -7.05
N THR A 399 -25.02 3.81 -6.61
CA THR A 399 -25.26 2.66 -7.49
C THR A 399 -26.52 2.79 -8.32
N PHE A 400 -27.64 3.29 -7.74
CA PHE A 400 -28.93 3.29 -8.41
C PHE A 400 -29.32 4.67 -8.98
N ILE A 401 -28.64 5.75 -8.61
CA ILE A 401 -28.95 7.10 -9.09
C ILE A 401 -27.75 7.70 -9.82
N SER A 402 -26.61 7.92 -9.14
CA SER A 402 -25.50 8.68 -9.73
C SER A 402 -24.86 7.94 -10.90
N VAL A 403 -24.50 6.65 -10.75
CA VAL A 403 -23.84 5.88 -11.82
C VAL A 403 -24.75 5.68 -13.05
N PRO A 404 -26.03 5.29 -12.93
CA PRO A 404 -26.94 5.22 -14.08
C PRO A 404 -27.09 6.54 -14.84
N LEU A 405 -27.20 7.66 -14.11
CA LEU A 405 -27.28 8.99 -14.72
C LEU A 405 -26.00 9.36 -15.47
N ILE A 406 -24.83 9.08 -14.87
CA ILE A 406 -23.53 9.28 -15.50
C ILE A 406 -23.41 8.44 -16.77
N LEU A 407 -23.75 7.15 -16.72
CA LEU A 407 -23.69 6.26 -17.89
C LEU A 407 -24.67 6.70 -18.98
N ALA A 408 -25.89 7.11 -18.61
CA ALA A 408 -26.86 7.63 -19.55
C ALA A 408 -26.37 8.93 -20.23
N ALA A 409 -25.82 9.86 -19.43
CA ALA A 409 -25.24 11.09 -19.96
C ALA A 409 -24.05 10.82 -20.89
N MET A 410 -23.19 9.86 -20.54
CA MET A 410 -22.08 9.42 -21.40
C MET A 410 -22.57 8.86 -22.74
N ILE A 411 -23.67 8.10 -22.76
CA ILE A 411 -24.27 7.58 -24.01
C ILE A 411 -24.84 8.73 -24.82
N VAL A 412 -25.61 9.63 -24.19
CA VAL A 412 -26.23 10.79 -24.87
C VAL A 412 -25.17 11.74 -25.41
N HIS A 413 -24.01 11.89 -24.73
CA HIS A 413 -22.88 12.70 -25.20
C HIS A 413 -22.35 12.27 -26.57
N LEU A 414 -22.48 11.01 -26.96
CA LEU A 414 -21.97 10.51 -28.24
C LEU A 414 -22.80 11.01 -29.48
N SER A 415 -24.09 11.14 -29.33
CA SER A 415 -24.98 11.45 -30.48
C SER A 415 -26.34 12.01 -30.09
N GLY A 416 -26.57 12.31 -28.83
CA GLY A 416 -27.84 12.73 -28.30
C GLY A 416 -28.05 14.26 -28.34
N PRO A 417 -29.26 14.72 -27.99
CA PRO A 417 -29.58 16.16 -27.90
C PRO A 417 -28.80 16.79 -26.72
N ILE A 418 -28.13 17.90 -26.96
CA ILE A 418 -27.32 18.63 -25.97
C ILE A 418 -28.12 19.00 -24.71
N ILE A 419 -29.40 19.35 -24.87
CA ILE A 419 -30.27 19.70 -23.74
C ILE A 419 -30.45 18.50 -22.79
N VAL A 420 -30.67 17.30 -23.34
CA VAL A 420 -30.85 16.07 -22.54
C VAL A 420 -29.54 15.72 -21.83
N GLU A 421 -28.41 15.84 -22.51
CA GLU A 421 -27.09 15.66 -21.95
C GLU A 421 -26.84 16.58 -20.74
N GLN A 422 -27.09 17.89 -20.90
CA GLN A 422 -26.90 18.87 -19.82
C GLN A 422 -27.80 18.59 -18.60
N TRP A 423 -29.05 18.18 -18.82
CA TRP A 423 -29.93 17.78 -17.73
C TRP A 423 -29.43 16.55 -16.99
N LEU A 424 -28.94 15.54 -17.71
CA LEU A 424 -28.40 14.33 -17.09
C LEU A 424 -27.15 14.64 -16.25
N TRP A 425 -26.22 15.47 -16.78
CA TRP A 425 -25.05 15.92 -16.03
C TRP A 425 -25.44 16.74 -14.80
N LEU A 426 -26.41 17.64 -14.93
CA LEU A 426 -26.89 18.45 -13.80
C LEU A 426 -27.46 17.57 -12.68
N ILE A 427 -28.31 16.58 -13.02
CA ILE A 427 -28.92 15.71 -12.03
C ILE A 427 -27.83 14.79 -11.39
N ALA A 428 -26.88 14.30 -12.18
CA ALA A 428 -25.75 13.53 -11.66
C ALA A 428 -24.90 14.36 -10.68
N ASP A 429 -24.55 15.60 -11.06
CA ASP A 429 -23.80 16.53 -10.20
C ASP A 429 -24.55 16.83 -8.89
N ARG A 430 -25.87 17.09 -8.96
CA ARG A 430 -26.70 17.33 -7.78
C ARG A 430 -26.83 16.10 -6.87
N SER A 431 -26.87 14.89 -7.46
CA SER A 431 -26.87 13.64 -6.67
C SER A 431 -25.57 13.46 -5.90
N LEU A 432 -24.42 13.82 -6.49
CA LEU A 432 -23.13 13.81 -5.81
C LEU A 432 -23.00 14.94 -4.80
N ALA A 433 -23.53 16.14 -5.10
CA ALA A 433 -23.58 17.21 -4.12
C ALA A 433 -24.34 16.80 -2.86
N LEU A 434 -25.49 16.11 -3.02
CA LEU A 434 -26.25 15.55 -1.89
C LEU A 434 -25.44 14.50 -1.13
N LEU A 435 -24.74 13.60 -1.83
CA LEU A 435 -23.87 12.58 -1.24
C LEU A 435 -22.81 13.24 -0.34
N PHE A 436 -22.04 14.17 -0.90
CA PHE A 436 -20.94 14.78 -0.16
C PHE A 436 -21.41 15.74 0.93
N TRP A 437 -22.57 16.39 0.73
CA TRP A 437 -23.20 17.13 1.81
C TRP A 437 -23.51 16.20 3.00
N ALA A 438 -24.13 15.05 2.75
CA ALA A 438 -24.43 14.09 3.80
C ALA A 438 -23.17 13.53 4.47
N LEU A 439 -22.14 13.17 3.66
CA LEU A 439 -20.88 12.66 4.21
C LEU A 439 -20.10 13.68 5.04
N LYS A 440 -20.10 14.97 4.65
CA LYS A 440 -19.45 16.06 5.40
C LYS A 440 -20.12 16.34 6.75
N ASN A 441 -21.42 16.08 6.87
CA ASN A 441 -22.15 16.24 8.12
C ASN A 441 -22.04 15.04 9.07
N LEU A 442 -21.43 13.94 8.65
CA LEU A 442 -21.10 12.85 9.56
C LEU A 442 -19.87 13.22 10.41
N PRO A 443 -19.83 12.80 11.67
CA PRO A 443 -18.64 13.01 12.50
C PRO A 443 -17.44 12.25 11.90
N GLU A 444 -16.24 12.73 12.21
CA GLU A 444 -15.02 12.00 11.85
C GLU A 444 -15.02 10.62 12.52
N GLY A 445 -15.10 9.59 11.72
CA GLY A 445 -15.26 8.21 12.20
C GLY A 445 -14.00 7.37 12.14
N TRP A 446 -12.91 7.87 11.56
CA TRP A 446 -11.71 7.07 11.40
C TRP A 446 -10.98 6.86 12.72
N ILE A 447 -10.79 5.59 13.10
CA ILE A 447 -10.02 5.18 14.26
C ILE A 447 -8.85 4.30 13.79
N ASN A 448 -7.63 4.69 14.16
CA ASN A 448 -6.46 3.85 13.94
C ASN A 448 -6.45 2.73 14.98
N ILE A 449 -6.23 1.50 14.52
CA ILE A 449 -6.16 0.31 15.37
C ILE A 449 -4.71 -0.13 15.45
N ALA A 450 -4.15 -0.08 16.62
CA ALA A 450 -2.80 -0.50 16.84
C ALA A 450 -2.62 -2.04 16.77
N GLU A 451 -1.38 -2.48 16.55
CA GLU A 451 -1.02 -3.88 16.38
C GLU A 451 -1.59 -4.78 17.47
N ARG A 452 -1.42 -4.40 18.73
CA ARG A 452 -1.92 -5.17 19.89
C ARG A 452 -3.43 -5.40 19.89
N TRP A 453 -4.21 -4.52 19.22
CA TRP A 453 -5.67 -4.62 19.15
C TRP A 453 -6.16 -5.42 17.96
N GLN A 454 -5.30 -5.82 17.03
CA GLN A 454 -5.70 -6.56 15.82
C GLN A 454 -6.41 -7.87 16.15
N TRP A 455 -5.96 -8.59 17.17
CA TRP A 455 -6.60 -9.84 17.59
C TRP A 455 -8.05 -9.65 18.01
N LEU A 456 -8.38 -8.52 18.65
CA LEU A 456 -9.75 -8.20 19.00
C LEU A 456 -10.66 -7.97 17.79
N SER A 457 -10.11 -7.69 16.63
CA SER A 457 -10.88 -7.57 15.38
C SER A 457 -11.59 -8.85 14.99
N PHE A 458 -11.11 -10.02 15.44
CA PHE A 458 -11.73 -11.33 15.23
C PHE A 458 -12.87 -11.63 16.20
N SER A 459 -13.09 -10.77 17.21
CA SER A 459 -14.18 -10.97 18.20
C SER A 459 -15.58 -11.07 17.57
N PRO A 460 -15.96 -10.32 16.51
CA PRO A 460 -17.23 -10.50 15.86
C PRO A 460 -17.44 -11.91 15.28
N TRP A 461 -16.39 -12.49 14.70
CA TRP A 461 -16.45 -13.85 14.17
C TRP A 461 -16.63 -14.89 15.29
N LEU A 462 -15.89 -14.74 16.38
CA LEU A 462 -16.03 -15.60 17.54
C LEU A 462 -17.45 -15.51 18.11
N LEU A 463 -17.98 -14.30 18.27
CA LEU A 463 -19.34 -14.06 18.78
C LEU A 463 -20.41 -14.65 17.86
N LEU A 464 -20.26 -14.52 16.54
CA LEU A 464 -21.17 -15.11 15.56
C LEU A 464 -21.16 -16.65 15.63
N ILE A 465 -19.98 -17.26 15.80
CA ILE A 465 -19.83 -18.72 15.95
C ILE A 465 -20.47 -19.17 17.27
N ILE A 466 -20.16 -18.51 18.37
CA ILE A 466 -20.72 -18.80 19.69
C ILE A 466 -22.26 -18.74 19.64
N TRP A 467 -22.79 -17.68 19.04
CA TRP A 467 -24.24 -17.48 18.91
C TRP A 467 -24.88 -18.53 18.01
N ARG A 468 -24.32 -18.79 16.84
CA ARG A 468 -24.87 -19.74 15.84
C ARG A 468 -24.95 -21.17 16.33
N PHE A 469 -23.98 -21.63 17.11
CA PHE A 469 -23.91 -22.97 17.66
C PHE A 469 -24.45 -23.08 19.09
N ASN A 470 -24.98 -21.99 19.67
CA ASN A 470 -25.35 -21.92 21.08
C ASN A 470 -24.22 -22.37 22.03
N ALA A 471 -22.96 -22.18 21.61
CA ALA A 471 -21.78 -22.66 22.31
C ALA A 471 -21.67 -22.08 23.74
N TRP A 472 -22.23 -20.90 23.99
CA TRP A 472 -22.34 -20.31 25.32
C TRP A 472 -23.15 -21.16 26.31
N ARG A 473 -24.05 -22.03 25.82
CA ARG A 473 -24.80 -22.98 26.65
C ARG A 473 -24.14 -24.35 26.74
N THR A 474 -23.54 -24.82 25.65
CA THR A 474 -22.98 -26.18 25.55
C THR A 474 -21.54 -26.27 25.98
N LEU A 475 -20.75 -25.21 25.76
CA LEU A 475 -19.29 -25.15 26.01
C LEU A 475 -18.89 -23.81 26.65
N PRO A 476 -19.50 -23.38 27.77
CA PRO A 476 -19.27 -22.05 28.35
C PRO A 476 -17.79 -21.82 28.72
N ALA A 477 -17.09 -22.82 29.20
CA ALA A 477 -15.67 -22.73 29.56
C ALA A 477 -14.79 -22.46 28.31
N VAL A 478 -15.11 -23.07 27.17
CA VAL A 478 -14.38 -22.83 25.90
C VAL A 478 -14.64 -21.41 25.39
N CYS A 479 -15.88 -20.94 25.48
CA CYS A 479 -16.23 -19.56 25.10
C CYS A 479 -15.49 -18.54 25.98
N LEU A 480 -15.44 -18.78 27.30
CA LEU A 480 -14.70 -17.92 28.22
C LEU A 480 -13.19 -17.94 27.92
N ALA A 481 -12.61 -19.13 27.73
CA ALA A 481 -11.20 -19.28 27.36
C ALA A 481 -10.86 -18.55 26.05
N GLY A 482 -11.72 -18.66 25.04
CA GLY A 482 -11.57 -17.93 23.78
C GLY A 482 -11.62 -16.40 23.96
N GLY A 483 -12.53 -15.91 24.79
CA GLY A 483 -12.62 -14.49 25.16
C GLY A 483 -11.36 -14.00 25.91
N ILE A 484 -10.88 -14.77 26.89
CA ILE A 484 -9.65 -14.48 27.63
C ILE A 484 -8.43 -14.47 26.68
N MET A 485 -8.34 -15.46 25.78
CA MET A 485 -7.26 -15.53 24.79
C MET A 485 -7.25 -14.34 23.85
N MET A 486 -8.42 -13.85 23.43
CA MET A 486 -8.53 -12.65 22.61
C MET A 486 -8.12 -11.38 23.35
N CYS A 487 -8.39 -11.31 24.66
CA CYS A 487 -8.00 -10.18 25.49
C CYS A 487 -6.57 -10.29 26.01
N TRP A 488 -5.90 -11.42 25.85
CA TRP A 488 -4.54 -11.66 26.37
C TRP A 488 -3.50 -10.58 25.99
N PRO A 489 -3.45 -10.08 24.73
CA PRO A 489 -2.51 -9.02 24.36
C PRO A 489 -2.67 -7.73 25.16
N LEU A 490 -3.84 -7.46 25.71
CA LEU A 490 -4.11 -6.26 26.52
C LEU A 490 -3.42 -6.31 27.90
N TRP A 491 -3.11 -7.49 28.37
CA TRP A 491 -2.44 -7.68 29.66
C TRP A 491 -0.92 -7.76 29.55
N GLN A 492 -0.40 -7.83 28.33
CA GLN A 492 1.05 -7.78 28.10
C GLN A 492 1.54 -6.36 28.38
N LYS A 493 2.31 -6.20 29.45
CA LYS A 493 3.00 -4.95 29.76
C LYS A 493 4.41 -4.98 29.18
N PRO A 494 4.93 -3.83 28.70
CA PRO A 494 6.34 -3.70 28.36
C PRO A 494 7.21 -4.12 29.57
N ARG A 495 8.32 -4.78 29.29
CA ARG A 495 9.27 -5.15 30.35
C ARG A 495 10.05 -3.92 30.78
N PRO A 496 10.08 -3.59 32.07
CA PRO A 496 10.70 -2.35 32.56
C PRO A 496 12.20 -2.26 32.32
N ASP A 497 12.88 -3.41 32.16
CA ASP A 497 14.33 -3.48 31.96
C ASP A 497 14.73 -3.43 30.48
N GLU A 498 13.77 -3.36 29.57
CA GLU A 498 14.01 -3.33 28.12
C GLU A 498 13.78 -1.93 27.57
N TRP A 499 14.65 -1.52 26.67
CA TRP A 499 14.44 -0.33 25.85
C TRP A 499 14.80 -0.61 24.41
N GLN A 500 14.23 0.18 23.50
CA GLN A 500 14.32 -0.09 22.08
C GLN A 500 14.69 1.18 21.33
N VAL A 501 15.43 1.00 20.24
CA VAL A 501 15.74 2.04 19.28
C VAL A 501 15.26 1.58 17.91
N TYR A 502 14.46 2.42 17.26
CA TYR A 502 13.98 2.18 15.91
C TYR A 502 14.52 3.26 14.98
N MET A 503 15.38 2.89 14.05
CA MET A 503 15.73 3.76 12.94
C MET A 503 14.73 3.52 11.83
N LEU A 504 13.85 4.50 11.58
CA LEU A 504 12.81 4.40 10.58
C LEU A 504 13.39 4.60 9.17
N ASP A 505 12.87 3.87 8.21
CA ASP A 505 13.17 4.08 6.80
C ASP A 505 12.33 5.27 6.30
N VAL A 506 12.87 6.48 6.41
CA VAL A 506 12.21 7.71 5.94
C VAL A 506 12.72 8.16 4.56
N GLY A 507 13.54 7.32 3.90
CA GLY A 507 14.22 7.70 2.67
C GLY A 507 15.42 8.59 2.94
N GLN A 508 15.56 9.70 2.20
CA GLN A 508 16.63 10.69 2.52
C GLN A 508 16.20 11.50 3.73
N GLY A 509 17.02 11.45 4.77
CA GLY A 509 16.75 12.09 6.05
C GLY A 509 16.94 11.15 7.23
N LEU A 510 16.59 11.60 8.41
CA LEU A 510 16.74 10.83 9.64
C LEU A 510 15.48 10.90 10.50
N ALA A 511 15.06 9.77 11.02
CA ALA A 511 14.10 9.69 12.11
C ALA A 511 14.41 8.44 12.94
N THR A 512 14.72 8.66 14.20
CA THR A 512 15.02 7.58 15.15
C THR A 512 14.08 7.69 16.35
N VAL A 513 13.49 6.58 16.74
CA VAL A 513 12.57 6.50 17.89
C VAL A 513 13.25 5.75 19.02
N ILE A 514 13.25 6.32 20.20
CA ILE A 514 13.75 5.71 21.43
C ILE A 514 12.55 5.40 22.31
N ALA A 515 12.30 4.10 22.56
CA ALA A 515 11.15 3.63 23.29
C ALA A 515 11.54 2.94 24.60
N ARG A 516 10.87 3.29 25.70
CA ARG A 516 10.99 2.60 27.00
C ARG A 516 9.71 2.78 27.82
N ASN A 517 9.25 1.72 28.48
CA ASN A 517 8.07 1.72 29.35
C ASN A 517 6.77 2.19 28.65
N GLY A 518 6.66 2.00 27.33
CA GLY A 518 5.50 2.43 26.55
C GLY A 518 5.45 3.93 26.25
N LYS A 519 6.56 4.65 26.43
CA LYS A 519 6.78 6.06 26.09
C LYS A 519 7.89 6.19 25.06
N GLU A 520 7.92 7.30 24.32
CA GLU A 520 8.89 7.52 23.24
C GLU A 520 9.45 8.93 23.20
N ILE A 521 10.69 9.02 22.71
CA ILE A 521 11.32 10.26 22.25
C ILE A 521 11.75 10.07 20.80
N LEU A 522 11.48 11.05 19.99
CA LEU A 522 11.93 11.11 18.60
C LEU A 522 13.29 11.86 18.54
N TYR A 523 14.21 11.37 17.74
CA TYR A 523 15.38 12.08 17.30
C TYR A 523 15.27 12.28 15.79
N ASP A 524 15.08 13.53 15.37
CA ASP A 524 14.72 13.99 14.02
C ASP A 524 13.36 13.48 13.52
N THR A 525 12.86 14.09 12.47
CA THR A 525 11.50 13.89 11.96
C THR A 525 11.41 13.68 10.45
N GLY A 526 12.54 13.40 9.81
CA GLY A 526 12.64 13.11 8.38
C GLY A 526 12.37 14.31 7.47
N LEU A 527 12.11 14.02 6.20
CA LEU A 527 12.05 14.96 5.09
C LEU A 527 10.65 15.60 4.93
N ALA A 528 10.62 16.84 4.46
CA ALA A 528 9.44 17.47 3.86
C ALA A 528 9.63 17.73 2.37
N TRP A 529 8.54 17.64 1.61
CA TRP A 529 8.47 17.95 0.18
C TRP A 529 7.21 18.77 -0.11
N SER A 530 7.07 19.28 -1.35
CA SER A 530 5.99 20.20 -1.75
C SER A 530 4.57 19.75 -1.39
N GLU A 531 4.32 18.45 -1.31
CA GLU A 531 2.97 17.89 -1.12
C GLU A 531 2.75 17.12 0.19
N GLY A 532 3.73 17.09 1.10
CA GLY A 532 3.66 16.37 2.35
C GLY A 532 5.01 16.26 3.06
N ASP A 533 5.02 15.46 4.12
CA ASP A 533 6.20 15.23 4.94
C ASP A 533 6.23 13.81 5.52
N SER A 534 7.42 13.42 6.02
CA SER A 534 7.64 12.11 6.66
C SER A 534 6.86 11.96 7.95
N GLY A 535 6.58 13.04 8.67
CA GLY A 535 5.79 13.03 9.90
C GLY A 535 4.38 12.50 9.62
N GLN A 536 3.69 13.11 8.66
CA GLN A 536 2.32 12.73 8.30
C GLN A 536 2.22 11.36 7.63
N GLN A 537 3.19 11.03 6.75
CA GLN A 537 3.07 9.82 5.92
C GLN A 537 3.67 8.56 6.56
N LEU A 538 4.69 8.70 7.40
CA LEU A 538 5.44 7.57 7.94
C LEU A 538 5.44 7.53 9.47
N ILE A 539 5.83 8.63 10.14
CA ILE A 539 6.11 8.62 11.58
C ILE A 539 4.83 8.56 12.39
N ILE A 540 3.84 9.43 12.13
CA ILE A 540 2.55 9.41 12.84
C ILE A 540 1.80 8.09 12.67
N PRO A 541 1.68 7.50 11.45
CA PRO A 541 1.11 6.16 11.27
C PRO A 541 1.86 5.08 12.06
N TRP A 542 3.20 5.13 12.07
CA TRP A 542 4.04 4.18 12.79
C TRP A 542 3.83 4.27 14.31
N LEU A 543 3.83 5.48 14.89
CA LEU A 543 3.57 5.72 16.31
C LEU A 543 2.18 5.20 16.73
N ARG A 544 1.17 5.49 15.93
CA ARG A 544 -0.21 5.03 16.16
C ARG A 544 -0.33 3.50 16.07
N TRP A 545 0.40 2.88 15.14
CA TRP A 545 0.45 1.44 14.98
C TRP A 545 1.01 0.75 16.23
N HIS A 546 2.06 1.27 16.82
CA HIS A 546 2.67 0.73 18.03
C HIS A 546 1.92 1.12 19.33
N SER A 547 0.86 1.90 19.26
CA SER A 547 0.12 2.46 20.42
C SER A 547 0.99 3.29 21.34
N ILE A 548 1.90 4.04 20.82
CA ILE A 548 2.87 4.79 21.62
C ILE A 548 2.66 6.28 21.37
N GLU A 549 2.62 7.04 22.46
CA GLU A 549 2.53 8.49 22.42
C GLU A 549 3.91 9.08 22.68
N PRO A 550 4.44 9.89 21.75
CA PRO A 550 5.71 10.55 21.97
C PRO A 550 5.60 11.56 23.10
N GLU A 551 6.65 11.69 23.93
CA GLU A 551 6.75 12.69 24.98
C GLU A 551 7.61 13.89 24.57
N GLY A 552 8.53 13.69 23.62
CA GLY A 552 9.40 14.76 23.17
C GLY A 552 10.11 14.47 21.85
N ILE A 553 10.70 15.54 21.31
CA ILE A 553 11.46 15.53 20.07
C ILE A 553 12.83 16.17 20.32
N ILE A 554 13.88 15.55 19.84
CA ILE A 554 15.22 16.12 19.75
C ILE A 554 15.48 16.37 18.27
N LEU A 555 15.70 17.62 17.88
CA LEU A 555 16.13 17.97 16.53
C LEU A 555 17.65 18.11 16.50
N SER A 556 18.27 17.48 15.54
CA SER A 556 19.70 17.61 15.31
C SER A 556 20.07 19.01 14.81
N HIS A 557 19.46 19.46 13.71
CA HIS A 557 19.72 20.76 13.09
C HIS A 557 18.56 21.23 12.19
N GLU A 558 18.72 22.36 11.48
CA GLU A 558 17.65 23.04 10.76
C GLU A 558 17.28 22.49 9.38
N HIS A 559 18.00 21.53 8.80
CA HIS A 559 17.73 21.06 7.45
C HIS A 559 16.41 20.28 7.34
N LEU A 560 15.75 20.40 6.18
CA LEU A 560 14.42 19.85 5.95
C LEU A 560 14.36 18.31 5.98
N ASP A 561 15.45 17.64 5.74
CA ASP A 561 15.55 16.18 5.81
C ASP A 561 15.68 15.65 7.26
N HIS A 562 15.76 16.56 8.25
CA HIS A 562 15.76 16.26 9.68
C HIS A 562 14.55 16.82 10.42
N ARG A 563 14.09 18.00 10.07
CA ARG A 563 12.94 18.66 10.73
C ARG A 563 11.65 18.62 9.93
N GLY A 564 11.65 18.02 8.74
CA GLY A 564 10.56 18.13 7.79
C GLY A 564 9.19 17.68 8.33
N GLY A 565 9.13 16.66 9.17
CA GLY A 565 7.89 16.18 9.78
C GLY A 565 7.48 16.87 11.09
N LEU A 566 8.27 17.85 11.59
CA LEU A 566 8.06 18.46 12.90
C LEU A 566 6.66 19.06 13.04
N ASP A 567 6.27 19.90 12.09
CA ASP A 567 4.99 20.63 12.15
C ASP A 567 3.79 19.67 12.18
N SER A 568 3.82 18.61 11.38
CA SER A 568 2.77 17.59 11.35
C SER A 568 2.67 16.83 12.68
N ILE A 569 3.81 16.53 13.31
CA ILE A 569 3.87 15.82 14.58
C ILE A 569 3.37 16.73 15.71
N LEU A 570 3.81 17.97 15.77
CA LEU A 570 3.38 18.97 16.78
C LEU A 570 1.88 19.31 16.61
N HIS A 571 1.37 19.34 15.38
CA HIS A 571 -0.07 19.49 15.16
C HIS A 571 -0.88 18.31 15.73
N THR A 572 -0.31 17.10 15.65
CA THR A 572 -0.96 15.89 16.18
C THR A 572 -0.85 15.79 17.71
N TRP A 573 0.30 16.16 18.27
CA TRP A 573 0.62 16.15 19.70
C TRP A 573 1.19 17.50 20.14
N PRO A 574 0.36 18.52 20.43
CA PRO A 574 0.83 19.88 20.73
C PRO A 574 1.59 20.01 22.06
N THR A 575 1.55 19.00 22.91
CA THR A 575 2.16 19.02 24.25
C THR A 575 3.59 18.50 24.28
N LEU A 576 4.15 18.12 23.12
CA LEU A 576 5.50 17.61 23.05
C LEU A 576 6.53 18.70 23.37
N TRP A 577 7.51 18.37 24.21
CA TRP A 577 8.69 19.23 24.33
C TRP A 577 9.64 19.00 23.13
N VAL A 578 10.29 20.06 22.72
CA VAL A 578 11.30 19.99 21.66
C VAL A 578 12.63 20.47 22.22
N ARG A 579 13.72 19.70 21.99
CA ARG A 579 15.09 20.10 22.24
C ARG A 579 15.82 20.31 20.92
N SER A 580 16.58 21.38 20.80
CA SER A 580 17.39 21.64 19.61
C SER A 580 18.56 22.58 19.91
N PRO A 581 19.57 22.65 19.04
CA PRO A 581 20.62 23.66 19.14
C PRO A 581 20.20 25.02 18.54
N LEU A 582 18.95 25.13 18.00
CA LEU A 582 18.56 26.21 17.09
C LEU A 582 18.14 27.52 17.81
N ASN A 583 18.00 27.51 19.13
CA ASN A 583 17.49 28.64 19.92
C ASN A 583 16.11 29.16 19.44
N TRP A 584 15.26 28.29 18.88
CA TRP A 584 13.90 28.64 18.48
C TRP A 584 13.00 28.79 19.70
N GLU A 585 11.98 29.64 19.55
CA GLU A 585 10.98 29.83 20.61
C GLU A 585 10.35 28.48 21.00
N HIS A 586 10.18 28.28 22.33
CA HIS A 586 9.69 27.04 22.95
C HIS A 586 10.61 25.80 22.79
N HIS A 587 11.80 25.92 22.18
CA HIS A 587 12.77 24.84 22.17
C HIS A 587 13.66 24.88 23.42
N GLN A 588 13.82 23.73 24.05
CA GLN A 588 14.82 23.55 25.12
C GLN A 588 16.21 23.41 24.49
N PRO A 589 17.26 23.87 25.14
CA PRO A 589 18.60 23.80 24.57
C PRO A 589 19.10 22.35 24.42
N CYS A 590 19.77 22.07 23.31
CA CYS A 590 20.60 20.91 23.11
C CYS A 590 22.01 21.35 22.76
N ALA A 591 22.81 21.53 23.78
CA ALA A 591 24.20 21.89 23.66
C ALA A 591 25.03 21.10 24.66
N ARG A 592 26.33 21.07 24.44
CA ARG A 592 27.23 20.38 25.32
C ARG A 592 27.10 20.79 26.78
N GLY A 593 27.08 19.78 27.67
CA GLY A 593 26.87 19.98 29.11
C GLY A 593 25.42 19.76 29.56
N GLU A 594 24.46 19.83 28.61
CA GLU A 594 23.09 19.45 28.90
C GLU A 594 23.00 17.94 29.14
N ALA A 595 22.40 17.56 30.25
CA ALA A 595 22.10 16.17 30.54
C ALA A 595 20.77 16.06 31.27
N TRP A 596 19.99 15.03 30.90
CA TRP A 596 18.70 14.75 31.53
C TRP A 596 18.47 13.25 31.65
N GLN A 597 17.55 12.89 32.50
CA GLN A 597 17.06 11.52 32.62
C GLN A 597 15.64 11.42 32.08
N TRP A 598 15.38 10.31 31.37
CA TRP A 598 14.06 10.01 30.88
C TRP A 598 13.83 8.49 30.96
N GLN A 599 12.77 8.08 31.65
CA GLN A 599 12.41 6.66 31.84
C GLN A 599 13.58 5.77 32.34
N GLY A 600 14.53 6.34 33.13
CA GLY A 600 15.72 5.64 33.60
C GLY A 600 16.85 5.52 32.58
N LEU A 601 16.75 6.17 31.43
CA LEU A 601 17.85 6.38 30.48
C LEU A 601 18.48 7.74 30.74
N ARG A 602 19.80 7.80 30.66
CA ARG A 602 20.57 9.04 30.73
C ARG A 602 20.84 9.56 29.34
N PHE A 603 20.41 10.78 29.06
CA PHE A 603 20.70 11.54 27.86
C PHE A 603 21.81 12.55 28.18
N SER A 604 22.80 12.65 27.34
CA SER A 604 23.89 13.63 27.48
C SER A 604 24.24 14.23 26.12
N ALA A 605 24.12 15.55 26.01
CA ALA A 605 24.50 16.27 24.80
C ALA A 605 26.03 16.54 24.81
N HIS A 606 26.69 16.14 23.72
CA HIS A 606 28.12 16.29 23.53
C HIS A 606 28.50 17.41 22.57
N TRP A 607 27.56 17.88 21.76
CA TRP A 607 27.73 18.91 20.72
C TRP A 607 26.36 19.56 20.41
N PRO A 608 26.30 20.85 19.95
CA PRO A 608 27.39 21.80 19.75
C PRO A 608 27.90 22.40 21.09
N LEU A 609 28.99 23.19 21.00
CA LEU A 609 29.45 23.96 22.16
C LEU A 609 28.48 25.12 22.42
N PRO A 610 28.17 25.44 23.69
CA PRO A 610 27.37 26.61 24.03
C PRO A 610 27.96 27.88 23.42
N GLY A 611 27.14 28.66 22.69
CA GLY A 611 27.57 29.90 22.05
C GLY A 611 28.52 29.71 20.86
N SER A 612 28.59 28.51 20.24
CA SER A 612 29.36 28.31 19.03
C SER A 612 28.70 28.99 17.82
N ASP A 613 29.53 29.50 16.93
CA ASP A 613 29.07 30.08 15.64
C ASP A 613 28.90 29.01 14.54
N ASP A 614 29.01 27.73 14.88
CA ASP A 614 28.81 26.64 13.94
C ASP A 614 27.38 26.69 13.37
N LYS A 615 27.22 26.40 12.08
CA LYS A 615 25.93 26.44 11.36
C LYS A 615 25.73 25.18 10.53
N GLY A 616 24.48 24.93 10.13
CA GLY A 616 24.13 23.80 9.29
C GLY A 616 24.51 22.46 9.93
N ASN A 617 25.02 21.53 9.14
CA ASN A 617 25.39 20.16 9.57
C ASN A 617 26.28 20.17 10.83
N ASN A 618 27.27 21.03 10.88
CA ASN A 618 28.23 21.10 11.99
C ASN A 618 27.63 21.68 13.30
N HIS A 619 26.39 22.15 13.27
CA HIS A 619 25.66 22.61 14.46
C HIS A 619 24.67 21.52 14.97
N SER A 620 24.79 20.28 14.50
CA SER A 620 23.90 19.18 14.91
C SER A 620 24.04 18.84 16.40
N CYS A 621 22.92 18.67 17.08
CA CYS A 621 22.84 18.20 18.46
C CYS A 621 23.28 16.72 18.54
N VAL A 622 24.46 16.45 19.06
CA VAL A 622 24.99 15.10 19.29
C VAL A 622 24.61 14.62 20.67
N VAL A 623 23.82 13.55 20.75
CA VAL A 623 23.32 13.02 22.03
C VAL A 623 23.72 11.57 22.21
N LYS A 624 24.29 11.26 23.36
CA LYS A 624 24.48 9.89 23.83
C LYS A 624 23.33 9.50 24.75
N ILE A 625 22.76 8.33 24.51
CA ILE A 625 21.72 7.72 25.34
C ILE A 625 22.29 6.46 25.95
N ASP A 626 22.20 6.32 27.27
CA ASP A 626 22.93 5.33 28.06
C ASP A 626 22.02 4.75 29.14
N ASP A 627 22.00 3.43 29.30
CA ASP A 627 21.30 2.71 30.37
C ASP A 627 22.22 2.28 31.51
N GLY A 628 23.51 2.67 31.44
CA GLY A 628 24.59 2.26 32.37
C GLY A 628 25.41 1.06 31.86
N THR A 629 24.91 0.29 30.90
CA THR A 629 25.58 -0.86 30.28
C THR A 629 25.77 -0.72 28.80
N TYR A 630 24.69 -0.32 28.11
CA TYR A 630 24.66 -0.14 26.67
C TYR A 630 24.31 1.29 26.33
N SER A 631 24.81 1.76 25.19
CA SER A 631 24.55 3.11 24.75
C SER A 631 24.49 3.23 23.24
N ILE A 632 23.79 4.28 22.78
CA ILE A 632 23.78 4.73 21.39
C ILE A 632 24.23 6.18 21.33
N LEU A 633 25.07 6.50 20.33
CA LEU A 633 25.45 7.86 19.99
C LEU A 633 24.69 8.29 18.72
N LEU A 634 23.82 9.29 18.86
CA LEU A 634 23.08 9.93 17.79
C LEU A 634 23.82 11.21 17.41
N THR A 635 24.22 11.35 16.17
CA THR A 635 25.19 12.37 15.72
C THR A 635 24.57 13.45 14.82
N GLY A 636 23.34 13.21 14.31
CA GLY A 636 22.81 14.04 13.22
C GLY A 636 23.77 14.04 12.03
N ASP A 637 24.03 15.22 11.49
CA ASP A 637 24.81 15.37 10.27
C ASP A 637 26.16 16.04 10.48
N ILE A 638 26.75 15.88 11.69
CA ILE A 638 28.09 16.43 11.92
C ILE A 638 29.08 15.95 10.87
N GLU A 639 30.03 16.84 10.53
CA GLU A 639 31.10 16.55 9.61
C GLU A 639 32.47 16.55 10.31
N ALA A 640 33.51 16.19 9.59
CA ALA A 640 34.87 16.07 10.14
C ALA A 640 35.35 17.27 10.99
N PRO A 641 35.03 18.54 10.69
CA PRO A 641 35.41 19.66 11.56
C PRO A 641 34.80 19.59 12.96
N ALA A 642 33.49 19.23 13.07
CA ALA A 642 32.83 19.08 14.37
C ALA A 642 33.36 17.86 15.12
N GLU A 643 33.56 16.73 14.40
CA GLU A 643 34.15 15.49 14.97
C GLU A 643 35.53 15.80 15.59
N GLN A 644 36.40 16.51 14.89
CA GLN A 644 37.74 16.88 15.36
C GLN A 644 37.69 17.81 16.60
N LYS A 645 36.76 18.77 16.59
CA LYS A 645 36.57 19.65 17.75
C LYS A 645 36.11 18.88 18.99
N MET A 646 35.22 17.90 18.82
CA MET A 646 34.79 16.99 19.91
C MET A 646 35.94 16.14 20.42
N LEU A 647 36.73 15.54 19.53
CA LEU A 647 37.88 14.71 19.88
C LEU A 647 38.97 15.45 20.64
N SER A 648 39.26 16.69 20.31
CA SER A 648 40.34 17.46 20.92
C SER A 648 40.13 17.77 22.40
N ARG A 649 38.86 17.76 22.86
CA ARG A 649 38.52 18.18 24.23
C ARG A 649 37.95 17.12 25.14
N TYR A 650 37.23 16.08 24.60
CA TYR A 650 36.38 15.24 25.44
C TYR A 650 36.22 13.82 24.93
N TRP A 651 37.23 13.27 24.39
CA TRP A 651 37.29 12.01 23.70
C TRP A 651 36.88 10.75 24.55
N THR A 652 36.95 10.79 25.89
CA THR A 652 36.64 9.65 26.75
C THR A 652 35.14 9.34 26.86
N GLN A 653 34.26 10.28 26.58
CA GLN A 653 32.82 10.16 26.79
C GLN A 653 32.05 9.69 25.54
N LEU A 654 32.74 9.59 24.39
CA LEU A 654 32.09 9.28 23.10
C LEU A 654 31.89 7.78 22.87
N GLN A 655 32.45 6.92 23.72
CA GLN A 655 32.26 5.47 23.55
C GLN A 655 30.78 5.10 23.60
N ALA A 656 30.32 4.30 22.62
CA ALA A 656 28.95 3.84 22.54
C ALA A 656 28.86 2.47 21.89
N THR A 657 27.88 1.67 22.27
CA THR A 657 27.63 0.34 21.71
C THR A 657 27.19 0.46 20.24
N LEU A 658 26.34 1.41 19.96
CA LEU A 658 25.85 1.71 18.61
C LEU A 658 26.17 3.16 18.22
N LEU A 659 26.37 3.36 16.92
CA LEU A 659 26.62 4.67 16.34
C LEU A 659 25.67 4.92 15.18
N GLN A 660 24.86 5.98 15.25
CA GLN A 660 24.21 6.52 14.07
C GLN A 660 25.29 7.18 13.21
N VAL A 661 25.36 6.75 11.96
CA VAL A 661 26.40 7.22 11.03
C VAL A 661 26.14 8.69 10.69
N PRO A 662 27.12 9.58 10.92
CA PRO A 662 26.94 10.99 10.65
C PRO A 662 26.66 11.28 9.17
N HIS A 663 25.83 12.30 8.91
CA HIS A 663 25.57 12.87 7.60
C HIS A 663 25.26 11.80 6.53
N HIS A 664 24.38 10.86 6.88
CA HIS A 664 23.92 9.75 6.02
C HIS A 664 25.06 8.91 5.41
N GLY A 665 26.26 8.95 5.99
CA GLY A 665 27.45 8.28 5.46
C GLY A 665 28.15 9.07 4.33
N SER A 666 28.08 10.39 4.37
CA SER A 666 28.84 11.29 3.48
C SER A 666 30.35 11.18 3.70
N ASN A 667 31.12 11.36 2.62
CA ASN A 667 32.59 11.44 2.70
C ASN A 667 33.12 12.65 3.49
N THR A 668 32.28 13.65 3.78
CA THR A 668 32.61 14.82 4.59
C THR A 668 32.64 14.52 6.08
N SER A 669 32.13 13.35 6.48
CA SER A 669 31.97 12.91 7.87
C SER A 669 32.69 11.58 8.14
N SER A 670 32.47 11.05 9.32
CA SER A 670 32.93 9.71 9.74
C SER A 670 34.45 9.55 9.64
N SER A 671 35.19 10.50 10.22
CA SER A 671 36.65 10.43 10.25
C SER A 671 37.14 9.22 11.02
N LEU A 672 38.28 8.66 10.58
CA LEU A 672 38.83 7.46 11.24
C LEU A 672 39.08 7.63 12.75
N PRO A 673 39.66 8.77 13.22
CA PRO A 673 39.80 8.98 14.66
C PRO A 673 38.48 9.00 15.44
N PHE A 674 37.42 9.55 14.83
CA PHE A 674 36.09 9.57 15.43
C PHE A 674 35.53 8.16 15.59
N ILE A 675 35.54 7.36 14.50
CA ILE A 675 35.05 5.98 14.50
C ILE A 675 35.81 5.12 15.53
N GLN A 676 37.14 5.22 15.55
CA GLN A 676 37.99 4.51 16.51
C GLN A 676 37.70 4.91 17.95
N ARG A 677 37.36 6.18 18.17
CA ARG A 677 37.08 6.67 19.51
C ARG A 677 35.73 6.23 20.05
N VAL A 678 34.70 6.22 19.21
CA VAL A 678 33.39 5.69 19.57
C VAL A 678 33.48 4.19 19.86
N ASN A 679 34.30 3.46 19.13
CA ASN A 679 34.59 2.03 19.32
C ASN A 679 33.32 1.18 19.47
N GLY A 680 32.32 1.45 18.63
CA GLY A 680 31.02 0.79 18.63
C GLY A 680 31.05 -0.59 17.98
N LYS A 681 29.93 -1.28 18.06
CA LYS A 681 29.73 -2.61 17.46
C LYS A 681 28.90 -2.55 16.17
N VAL A 682 27.95 -1.62 16.09
CA VAL A 682 27.04 -1.47 14.96
C VAL A 682 27.00 0.00 14.51
N ALA A 683 27.08 0.20 13.21
CA ALA A 683 26.89 1.48 12.54
C ALA A 683 25.54 1.46 11.82
N LEU A 684 24.67 2.42 12.16
CA LEU A 684 23.33 2.57 11.63
C LEU A 684 23.27 3.79 10.70
N ALA A 685 23.07 3.56 9.39
CA ALA A 685 22.99 4.63 8.41
C ALA A 685 21.55 4.79 7.89
N SER A 686 21.03 6.02 7.94
CA SER A 686 19.74 6.36 7.31
C SER A 686 20.00 7.07 5.99
N ALA A 687 19.46 6.58 4.89
CA ALA A 687 19.60 7.17 3.57
C ALA A 687 18.50 6.69 2.62
N SER A 688 18.34 7.33 1.47
CA SER A 688 17.51 6.82 0.38
C SER A 688 18.31 5.93 -0.57
N CYS A 689 17.70 4.86 -1.06
CA CYS A 689 18.31 3.97 -2.05
C CYS A 689 18.80 4.74 -3.31
N TYR A 690 17.98 5.68 -3.79
CA TYR A 690 18.22 6.44 -5.02
C TYR A 690 18.44 7.93 -4.75
N ASN A 691 19.34 8.28 -3.83
CA ASN A 691 19.64 9.68 -3.57
C ASN A 691 20.65 10.27 -4.58
N ALA A 692 20.60 11.59 -4.75
CA ALA A 692 21.44 12.32 -5.71
C ALA A 692 22.93 12.31 -5.35
N TRP A 693 23.23 12.19 -4.07
CA TRP A 693 24.59 12.28 -3.50
C TRP A 693 25.28 10.93 -3.41
N ARG A 694 24.60 9.84 -3.77
CA ARG A 694 25.08 8.44 -3.68
C ARG A 694 25.51 8.07 -2.26
N LEU A 695 24.70 8.43 -1.29
CA LEU A 695 24.89 8.10 0.12
C LEU A 695 24.17 6.78 0.48
N PRO A 696 24.71 6.00 1.40
CA PRO A 696 26.02 6.13 2.03
C PRO A 696 27.16 5.85 1.05
N SER A 697 28.29 6.56 1.22
CA SER A 697 29.46 6.34 0.38
C SER A 697 30.13 5.00 0.70
N ASN A 698 30.51 4.24 -0.33
CA ASN A 698 31.23 2.98 -0.16
C ASN A 698 32.54 3.17 0.63
N LYS A 699 33.21 4.31 0.46
CA LYS A 699 34.44 4.63 1.19
C LYS A 699 34.17 4.73 2.69
N VAL A 700 33.04 5.32 3.10
CA VAL A 700 32.64 5.41 4.51
C VAL A 700 32.24 4.04 5.03
N LYS A 701 31.41 3.30 4.29
CA LYS A 701 31.01 1.93 4.64
C LYS A 701 32.22 1.04 4.92
N HIS A 702 33.22 1.01 3.99
CA HIS A 702 34.45 0.25 4.19
C HIS A 702 35.25 0.71 5.42
N ARG A 703 35.29 2.01 5.71
CA ARG A 703 35.98 2.55 6.87
C ARG A 703 35.40 1.98 8.18
N TYR A 704 34.06 1.90 8.32
CA TYR A 704 33.41 1.29 9.46
C TYR A 704 33.68 -0.22 9.54
N GLN A 705 33.56 -0.92 8.42
CA GLN A 705 33.82 -2.38 8.37
C GLN A 705 35.27 -2.73 8.75
N GLN A 706 36.25 -1.94 8.30
CA GLN A 706 37.67 -2.11 8.69
C GLN A 706 37.90 -1.89 10.19
N GLN A 707 37.06 -1.12 10.86
CA GLN A 707 37.11 -0.92 12.31
C GLN A 707 36.26 -1.94 13.09
N GLY A 708 35.73 -2.98 12.42
CA GLY A 708 34.99 -4.07 13.05
C GLY A 708 33.52 -3.77 13.34
N TYR A 709 32.96 -2.69 12.79
CA TYR A 709 31.54 -2.42 12.92
C TYR A 709 30.70 -3.31 12.00
N GLN A 710 29.59 -3.82 12.49
CA GLN A 710 28.53 -4.31 11.64
C GLN A 710 27.83 -3.11 11.00
N TRP A 711 27.82 -3.04 9.67
CA TRP A 711 27.17 -1.98 8.92
C TRP A 711 25.74 -2.36 8.58
N LEU A 712 24.79 -1.47 8.89
CA LEU A 712 23.38 -1.58 8.56
C LEU A 712 22.87 -0.24 8.03
N ASP A 713 22.13 -0.27 6.93
CA ASP A 713 21.54 0.94 6.34
C ASP A 713 20.07 0.71 5.96
N THR A 714 19.27 1.78 6.04
CA THR A 714 17.82 1.71 5.78
C THR A 714 17.45 1.29 4.36
N PRO A 715 18.20 1.63 3.29
CA PRO A 715 17.90 1.16 1.95
C PRO A 715 17.85 -0.37 1.83
N HIS A 716 18.82 -1.06 2.43
CA HIS A 716 18.93 -2.52 2.36
C HIS A 716 18.09 -3.21 3.43
N GLN A 717 17.96 -2.60 4.61
CA GLN A 717 17.36 -3.24 5.78
C GLN A 717 15.88 -2.85 6.00
N GLY A 718 15.41 -1.73 5.39
CA GLY A 718 14.18 -1.08 5.83
C GLY A 718 14.34 -0.52 7.24
N GLN A 719 13.27 -0.50 8.03
CA GLN A 719 13.35 -0.17 9.45
C GLN A 719 14.34 -1.09 10.17
N ILE A 720 15.21 -0.49 10.97
CA ILE A 720 16.18 -1.21 11.82
C ILE A 720 15.73 -1.06 13.27
N THR A 721 15.59 -2.18 13.97
CA THR A 721 15.16 -2.21 15.36
C THR A 721 16.28 -2.79 16.22
N VAL A 722 16.65 -2.08 17.30
CA VAL A 722 17.60 -2.56 18.30
C VAL A 722 16.87 -2.70 19.62
N ASN A 723 16.90 -3.91 20.18
CA ASN A 723 16.34 -4.22 21.49
C ASN A 723 17.47 -4.38 22.49
N PHE A 724 17.43 -3.63 23.58
CA PHE A 724 18.35 -3.72 24.71
C PHE A 724 17.66 -4.36 25.90
N SER A 725 18.33 -5.28 26.54
CA SER A 725 17.87 -5.99 27.73
C SER A 725 19.02 -6.25 28.67
N ALA A 726 18.75 -6.66 29.91
CA ALA A 726 19.77 -7.06 30.87
C ALA A 726 20.66 -8.23 30.38
N ARG A 727 20.17 -9.03 29.39
CA ARG A 727 20.90 -10.18 28.86
C ARG A 727 21.77 -9.85 27.65
N GLY A 728 21.67 -8.65 27.10
CA GLY A 728 22.38 -8.25 25.90
C GLY A 728 21.51 -7.38 25.00
N TRP A 729 22.03 -7.09 23.84
CA TRP A 729 21.28 -6.37 22.80
C TRP A 729 21.16 -7.21 21.53
N ARG A 730 20.12 -6.96 20.77
CA ARG A 730 19.84 -7.63 19.49
C ARG A 730 19.37 -6.62 18.46
N VAL A 731 19.96 -6.71 17.26
CA VAL A 731 19.50 -5.95 16.11
C VAL A 731 18.65 -6.84 15.22
N SER A 732 17.58 -6.27 14.69
CA SER A 732 16.72 -6.91 13.68
C SER A 732 16.32 -5.90 12.62
N SER A 733 16.24 -6.36 11.39
CA SER A 733 15.84 -5.54 10.22
C SER A 733 14.52 -6.04 9.64
N LEU A 734 13.74 -5.11 9.11
CA LEU A 734 12.42 -5.45 8.61
C LEU A 734 12.50 -6.27 7.32
N ARG A 735 13.36 -5.89 6.36
CA ARG A 735 13.47 -6.57 5.05
C ARG A 735 14.04 -7.98 5.14
N GLU A 736 15.03 -8.24 6.02
CA GLU A 736 15.74 -9.51 6.04
C GLU A 736 15.25 -10.48 7.09
N GLN A 737 14.83 -9.97 8.26
CA GLN A 737 14.60 -10.82 9.44
C GLN A 737 13.14 -10.85 9.89
N ILE A 738 12.46 -9.70 9.92
CA ILE A 738 11.09 -9.61 10.45
C ILE A 738 10.09 -9.96 9.36
N LEU A 739 10.22 -9.36 8.17
CA LEU A 739 9.31 -9.53 7.05
C LEU A 739 10.06 -9.83 5.74
N PRO A 740 10.85 -10.94 5.70
CA PRO A 740 11.58 -11.30 4.48
C PRO A 740 10.59 -11.70 3.38
N ARG A 741 10.61 -10.94 2.28
CA ARG A 741 9.81 -11.20 1.08
C ARG A 741 10.70 -11.06 -0.14
N TRP A 742 10.52 -11.91 -1.13
CA TRP A 742 11.32 -11.89 -2.35
C TRP A 742 11.34 -10.51 -3.03
N TYR A 743 10.22 -9.80 -3.04
CA TYR A 743 10.12 -8.46 -3.62
C TYR A 743 10.72 -7.36 -2.72
N HIS A 744 10.96 -7.62 -1.44
CA HIS A 744 11.70 -6.71 -0.55
C HIS A 744 13.21 -6.83 -0.72
N GLN A 745 13.72 -8.03 -0.99
CA GLN A 745 15.16 -8.30 -1.05
C GLN A 745 15.76 -8.01 -2.43
N TRP A 746 14.99 -8.22 -3.49
CA TRP A 746 15.49 -8.14 -4.86
C TRP A 746 14.95 -6.93 -5.61
N PHE A 747 13.70 -6.58 -5.37
CA PHE A 747 13.01 -5.56 -6.12
C PHE A 747 13.32 -4.17 -5.55
N GLY A 748 14.09 -3.36 -6.30
CA GLY A 748 14.49 -2.01 -5.93
C GLY A 748 15.62 -1.92 -4.90
N VAL A 749 16.25 -3.03 -4.53
CA VAL A 749 17.50 -3.03 -3.76
C VAL A 749 18.65 -3.10 -4.76
N SER A 750 19.59 -2.13 -4.70
CA SER A 750 20.80 -2.21 -5.53
C SER A 750 21.59 -3.44 -5.08
N VAL A 751 21.77 -4.40 -5.99
CA VAL A 751 22.76 -5.46 -5.77
C VAL A 751 24.11 -4.74 -5.73
N ASP A 752 24.79 -4.77 -4.59
CA ASP A 752 26.22 -4.37 -4.54
C ASP A 752 26.96 -5.28 -5.53
N ASN A 753 27.15 -4.82 -6.75
CA ASN A 753 28.15 -5.38 -7.63
C ASN A 753 29.50 -5.04 -6.98
N GLY A 754 30.01 -6.00 -6.19
CA GLY A 754 31.27 -5.94 -5.50
C GLY A 754 32.47 -5.70 -6.43
#